data_58d5d71f7c6f4ae0887eb102d2d7560f
#
_entry.id   58d5d71f7c6f4ae0887eb102d2d7560f
#
_cell.length_a   1.000
_cell.length_b   1.000
_cell.length_c   1.000
_cell.angle_alpha   90.00
_cell.angle_beta   90.00
_cell.angle_gamma   90.00
#
_symmetry.space_group_name_H-M   'P 1'
#
loop_
_entity.id
_entity.type
_entity.pdbx_description
1 polymer ?
#
loop_
_entity_poly.entity_id
_entity_poly.type
_entity_poly.pdbx_seq_one_letter_code
_entity_poly.pdbx_strand_id
1 'polypeptide(L)'
;MLVAVLSIFVGAALAPLLVRLLGRAAGWVLGLLPLGVFVYFAQTLPQIAHGESLRQTYEWLPSLETPLSFYLDGLSLLFALLVTGIGALIVVYAGGYLAHHHQLGRFYVQLLSFMGAMLGLVVADNVFVFFIFFELTSLTSYLLIGFYHTEEGSRRAARKALIVTGGGGLALLGGLVLLGGVAGTWEFSRMLDLGASVQGHPYYLAIFILVCAGAFTKSAQFPFHFWLPAAMAGPTPVSAYLHSATMVKAGVFLLARLHPVLGGTALWTGTLGLFGGFTMLMSAWLALRYTGLKQILAYTTVMVLGLLTMLLGIGTEAAITAMVTFTVVHALYKGGLFMMAGNIDHGTGTRDLLELGGLWAAMPWTMAGGVATGLSMAGIPPLFGFIGKEVTYEAALHMHTWGLLVLVASVLANVALVGAGLLVGLTPFIGEVKGAFTRDPHEATPSMWVGPLILGIGGLAFGLYPSSIDHTLLQAAQAGILQESHEVHLALWHGITPAFIASLVTFALGGVVYAFWQGLRVSAFMEGVGAVFGWGPGEVFERGLYGGVHLSGAITRRVQNGQFRWYLCATFLSLLVLVGGGMLAGGGGAEFSFSGEIRYYEVALATLILLSIAAAVRTHDRFVAILALSVGGYGVALVYLLFGAPDLAMTQFAVETLTLILLVIVIVHLPGIQGDEPIGVRLRDGLVAAGCGALLTTIMSVVIQTSLDLRVSDYLAQKSYTEAEGHNIVNVILVDFRGLDTMGEITVLAIAAIGVYVLMRMPRQKKPSLAAGTSVAASRSDAAETETD
;
A
#
# COMPACT_ATOMS: atom_id res chain seq x y z
N MET A 1 -23.83 -10.18 4.76
CA MET A 1 -22.39 -9.86 4.76
C MET A 1 -22.14 -8.37 4.51
N LEU A 2 -22.65 -7.77 3.42
CA LEU A 2 -22.46 -6.33 3.13
C LEU A 2 -22.87 -5.43 4.30
N VAL A 3 -24.03 -5.66 4.90
CA VAL A 3 -24.52 -4.88 6.05
C VAL A 3 -23.57 -5.00 7.25
N ALA A 4 -23.01 -6.18 7.51
CA ALA A 4 -22.05 -6.39 8.59
C ALA A 4 -20.76 -5.59 8.36
N VAL A 5 -20.22 -5.57 7.14
CA VAL A 5 -19.05 -4.77 6.79
C VAL A 5 -19.35 -3.27 6.91
N LEU A 6 -20.45 -2.80 6.31
CA LEU A 6 -20.83 -1.39 6.34
C LEU A 6 -21.15 -0.89 7.75
N SER A 7 -21.75 -1.72 8.62
CA SER A 7 -22.05 -1.34 10.00
C SER A 7 -20.80 -0.91 10.77
N ILE A 8 -19.67 -1.59 10.55
CA ILE A 8 -18.39 -1.23 11.18
C ILE A 8 -17.91 0.15 10.71
N PHE A 9 -18.05 0.47 9.40
CA PHE A 9 -17.70 1.81 8.89
C PHE A 9 -18.65 2.90 9.41
N VAL A 10 -19.93 2.60 9.55
CA VAL A 10 -20.91 3.51 10.19
C VAL A 10 -20.50 3.74 11.65
N GLY A 11 -20.15 2.69 12.38
CA GLY A 11 -19.61 2.80 13.74
C GLY A 11 -18.35 3.66 13.79
N ALA A 12 -17.45 3.54 12.82
CA ALA A 12 -16.27 4.39 12.70
C ALA A 12 -16.66 5.87 12.53
N ALA A 13 -17.61 6.17 11.65
CA ALA A 13 -18.09 7.54 11.43
C ALA A 13 -18.76 8.15 12.68
N LEU A 14 -19.47 7.35 13.47
CA LEU A 14 -20.15 7.76 14.69
C LEU A 14 -19.22 7.85 15.91
N ALA A 15 -18.05 7.22 15.86
CA ALA A 15 -17.15 7.12 17.01
C ALA A 15 -16.75 8.48 17.62
N PRO A 16 -16.43 9.56 16.86
CA PRO A 16 -16.10 10.85 17.47
C PRO A 16 -17.27 11.45 18.26
N LEU A 17 -18.50 11.27 17.79
CA LEU A 17 -19.69 11.72 18.48
C LEU A 17 -19.89 10.96 19.79
N LEU A 18 -19.79 9.63 19.75
CA LEU A 18 -19.92 8.77 20.93
C LEU A 18 -18.84 9.08 21.98
N VAL A 19 -17.61 9.33 21.55
CA VAL A 19 -16.52 9.73 22.47
C VAL A 19 -16.81 11.09 23.11
N ARG A 20 -17.39 12.06 22.39
CA ARG A 20 -17.81 13.35 22.97
C ARG A 20 -18.92 13.21 24.01
N LEU A 21 -19.86 12.30 23.77
CA LEU A 21 -21.02 12.10 24.65
C LEU A 21 -20.70 11.24 25.88
N LEU A 22 -19.92 10.17 25.72
CA LEU A 22 -19.72 9.12 26.72
C LEU A 22 -18.30 9.11 27.31
N GLY A 23 -17.36 9.90 26.78
CA GLY A 23 -15.98 9.91 27.23
C GLY A 23 -15.34 8.53 27.19
N ARG A 24 -14.81 8.06 28.31
CA ARG A 24 -14.13 6.76 28.46
C ARG A 24 -15.08 5.55 28.27
N ALA A 25 -16.36 5.73 28.58
CA ALA A 25 -17.34 4.65 28.41
C ALA A 25 -17.65 4.34 26.94
N ALA A 26 -17.28 5.24 26.01
CA ALA A 26 -17.47 5.03 24.57
C ALA A 26 -16.85 3.72 24.09
N GLY A 27 -15.72 3.27 24.67
CA GLY A 27 -15.09 2.00 24.32
C GLY A 27 -15.99 0.78 24.53
N TRP A 28 -16.75 0.76 25.62
CA TRP A 28 -17.71 -0.33 25.90
C TRP A 28 -18.85 -0.34 24.90
N VAL A 29 -19.42 0.84 24.59
CA VAL A 29 -20.53 0.97 23.64
C VAL A 29 -20.07 0.63 22.22
N LEU A 30 -18.94 1.18 21.78
CA LEU A 30 -18.36 0.88 20.47
C LEU A 30 -17.96 -0.59 20.33
N GLY A 31 -17.54 -1.26 21.41
CA GLY A 31 -17.21 -2.68 21.44
C GLY A 31 -18.41 -3.61 21.21
N LEU A 32 -19.63 -3.15 21.50
CA LEU A 32 -20.85 -3.92 21.24
C LEU A 32 -21.09 -4.12 19.73
N LEU A 33 -20.66 -3.19 18.91
CA LEU A 33 -20.85 -3.30 17.46
C LEU A 33 -20.05 -4.48 16.86
N PRO A 34 -18.72 -4.60 17.00
CA PRO A 34 -18.02 -5.78 16.53
C PRO A 34 -18.43 -7.05 17.24
N LEU A 35 -18.86 -6.99 18.50
CA LEU A 35 -19.43 -8.13 19.20
C LEU A 35 -20.75 -8.61 18.55
N GLY A 36 -21.62 -7.69 18.17
CA GLY A 36 -22.86 -8.00 17.43
C GLY A 36 -22.56 -8.64 16.07
N VAL A 37 -21.54 -8.13 15.36
CA VAL A 37 -21.09 -8.71 14.09
C VAL A 37 -20.45 -10.09 14.30
N PHE A 38 -19.70 -10.29 15.39
CA PHE A 38 -19.18 -11.60 15.79
C PHE A 38 -20.32 -12.61 16.01
N VAL A 39 -21.36 -12.24 16.77
CA VAL A 39 -22.53 -13.10 17.00
C VAL A 39 -23.25 -13.43 15.69
N TYR A 40 -23.40 -12.44 14.79
CA TYR A 40 -23.98 -12.68 13.47
C TYR A 40 -23.21 -13.75 12.68
N PHE A 41 -21.88 -13.68 12.63
CA PHE A 41 -21.07 -14.70 11.96
C PHE A 41 -21.06 -16.04 12.73
N ALA A 42 -21.05 -16.02 14.06
CA ALA A 42 -21.12 -17.25 14.87
C ALA A 42 -22.42 -18.02 14.63
N GLN A 43 -23.54 -17.35 14.36
CA GLN A 43 -24.80 -17.98 14.02
C GLN A 43 -24.78 -18.74 12.68
N THR A 44 -23.86 -18.42 11.76
CA THR A 44 -23.70 -19.15 10.50
C THR A 44 -22.84 -20.41 10.64
N LEU A 45 -22.15 -20.60 11.79
CA LEU A 45 -21.25 -21.71 12.03
C LEU A 45 -21.90 -23.08 11.78
N PRO A 46 -23.13 -23.41 12.25
CA PRO A 46 -23.74 -24.70 11.99
C PRO A 46 -23.92 -24.99 10.49
N GLN A 47 -24.35 -24.01 9.70
CA GLN A 47 -24.52 -24.16 8.26
C GLN A 47 -23.17 -24.42 7.56
N ILE A 48 -22.16 -23.62 7.89
CA ILE A 48 -20.82 -23.74 7.30
C ILE A 48 -20.15 -25.07 7.73
N ALA A 49 -20.36 -25.53 8.97
CA ALA A 49 -19.85 -26.81 9.45
C ALA A 49 -20.46 -28.02 8.71
N HIS A 50 -21.69 -27.90 8.19
CA HIS A 50 -22.30 -28.92 7.34
C HIS A 50 -21.84 -28.84 5.85
N GLY A 51 -20.86 -28.00 5.53
CA GLY A 51 -20.28 -27.88 4.19
C GLY A 51 -21.04 -26.89 3.28
N GLU A 52 -22.00 -26.13 3.80
CA GLU A 52 -22.64 -25.07 3.03
C GLU A 52 -21.72 -23.85 2.92
N SER A 53 -21.85 -23.11 1.83
CA SER A 53 -21.22 -21.81 1.66
C SER A 53 -22.27 -20.75 1.35
N LEU A 54 -22.06 -19.54 1.85
CA LEU A 54 -23.00 -18.43 1.63
C LEU A 54 -22.40 -17.44 0.65
N ARG A 55 -23.16 -17.08 -0.37
CA ARG A 55 -22.75 -16.08 -1.37
C ARG A 55 -23.79 -14.98 -1.48
N GLN A 56 -23.34 -13.72 -1.56
CA GLN A 56 -24.17 -12.54 -1.79
C GLN A 56 -23.53 -11.71 -2.89
N THR A 57 -24.32 -11.37 -3.91
CA THR A 57 -23.86 -10.63 -5.08
C THR A 57 -24.76 -9.43 -5.30
N TYR A 58 -24.15 -8.28 -5.57
CA TYR A 58 -24.81 -7.01 -5.87
C TYR A 58 -24.25 -6.46 -7.17
N GLU A 59 -25.07 -5.85 -8.01
CA GLU A 59 -24.59 -5.13 -9.18
C GLU A 59 -23.78 -3.90 -8.74
N TRP A 60 -22.59 -3.73 -9.31
CA TRP A 60 -21.72 -2.60 -8.98
C TRP A 60 -21.19 -1.89 -10.24
N LEU A 61 -20.42 -2.56 -11.08
CA LEU A 61 -19.85 -2.02 -12.31
C LEU A 61 -20.25 -2.90 -13.52
N PRO A 62 -21.47 -2.74 -14.06
CA PRO A 62 -21.96 -3.58 -15.17
C PRO A 62 -21.08 -3.50 -16.41
N SER A 63 -20.51 -2.32 -16.70
CA SER A 63 -19.63 -2.10 -17.87
C SER A 63 -18.31 -2.90 -17.82
N LEU A 64 -17.88 -3.35 -16.63
CA LEU A 64 -16.68 -4.17 -16.44
C LEU A 64 -17.03 -5.61 -16.02
N GLU A 65 -18.30 -5.98 -16.05
CA GLU A 65 -18.81 -7.29 -15.56
C GLU A 65 -18.29 -7.62 -14.14
N THR A 66 -18.14 -6.56 -13.30
CA THR A 66 -17.57 -6.67 -11.97
C THR A 66 -18.65 -6.48 -10.92
N PRO A 67 -19.21 -7.57 -10.35
CA PRO A 67 -20.16 -7.49 -9.26
C PRO A 67 -19.47 -7.22 -7.93
N LEU A 68 -20.17 -6.60 -6.99
CA LEU A 68 -19.80 -6.56 -5.58
C LEU A 68 -20.26 -7.87 -4.94
N SER A 69 -19.39 -8.86 -4.92
CA SER A 69 -19.71 -10.19 -4.41
C SER A 69 -18.94 -10.53 -3.14
N PHE A 70 -19.63 -11.25 -2.24
CA PHE A 70 -19.14 -11.72 -0.96
C PHE A 70 -19.35 -13.22 -0.86
N TYR A 71 -18.36 -13.93 -0.29
CA TYR A 71 -18.33 -15.36 -0.13
C TYR A 71 -17.91 -15.72 1.29
N LEU A 72 -18.70 -16.55 1.95
CA LEU A 72 -18.47 -17.03 3.30
C LEU A 72 -18.44 -18.56 3.28
N ASP A 73 -17.28 -19.12 3.45
CA ASP A 73 -16.98 -20.52 3.73
C ASP A 73 -16.30 -20.66 5.08
N GLY A 74 -15.80 -21.84 5.42
CA GLY A 74 -15.12 -22.09 6.69
C GLY A 74 -13.87 -21.22 6.88
N LEU A 75 -13.08 -20.96 5.83
CA LEU A 75 -11.90 -20.11 5.91
C LEU A 75 -12.26 -18.66 6.19
N SER A 76 -13.21 -18.09 5.44
CA SER A 76 -13.71 -16.73 5.65
C SER A 76 -14.36 -16.57 7.02
N LEU A 77 -15.14 -17.56 7.46
CA LEU A 77 -15.80 -17.55 8.77
C LEU A 77 -14.77 -17.54 9.91
N LEU A 78 -13.74 -18.39 9.85
CA LEU A 78 -12.65 -18.42 10.83
C LEU A 78 -12.04 -17.01 11.01
N PHE A 79 -11.67 -16.37 9.91
CA PHE A 79 -11.06 -15.04 9.96
C PHE A 79 -12.07 -13.96 10.37
N ALA A 80 -13.32 -14.01 9.93
CA ALA A 80 -14.35 -13.06 10.35
C ALA A 80 -14.59 -13.10 11.87
N LEU A 81 -14.60 -14.29 12.46
CA LEU A 81 -14.71 -14.47 13.91
C LEU A 81 -13.48 -13.93 14.65
N LEU A 82 -12.27 -14.18 14.16
CA LEU A 82 -11.05 -13.65 14.76
C LEU A 82 -11.00 -12.11 14.69
N VAL A 83 -11.34 -11.53 13.52
CA VAL A 83 -11.34 -10.09 13.29
C VAL A 83 -12.32 -9.38 14.23
N THR A 84 -13.55 -9.88 14.33
CA THR A 84 -14.61 -9.22 15.08
C THR A 84 -14.56 -9.53 16.58
N GLY A 85 -14.29 -10.79 16.96
CA GLY A 85 -14.23 -11.21 18.36
C GLY A 85 -13.05 -10.58 19.12
N ILE A 86 -11.83 -10.74 18.61
CA ILE A 86 -10.66 -10.08 19.22
C ILE A 86 -10.74 -8.57 19.05
N GLY A 87 -11.29 -8.11 17.92
CA GLY A 87 -11.52 -6.70 17.66
C GLY A 87 -12.42 -6.03 18.70
N ALA A 88 -13.50 -6.70 19.14
CA ALA A 88 -14.38 -6.19 20.21
C ALA A 88 -13.61 -5.96 21.52
N LEU A 89 -12.77 -6.93 21.92
CA LEU A 89 -11.95 -6.79 23.12
C LEU A 89 -10.94 -5.63 23.01
N ILE A 90 -10.35 -5.45 21.83
CA ILE A 90 -9.37 -4.37 21.60
C ILE A 90 -10.03 -3.00 21.55
N VAL A 91 -11.25 -2.88 21.03
CA VAL A 91 -12.03 -1.62 21.08
C VAL A 91 -12.30 -1.21 22.53
N VAL A 92 -12.69 -2.17 23.38
CA VAL A 92 -12.87 -1.93 24.83
C VAL A 92 -11.54 -1.56 25.49
N TYR A 93 -10.47 -2.30 25.20
CA TYR A 93 -9.13 -2.06 25.73
C TYR A 93 -8.62 -0.66 25.38
N ALA A 94 -8.82 -0.21 24.15
CA ALA A 94 -8.37 1.10 23.68
C ALA A 94 -8.98 2.25 24.47
N GLY A 95 -10.21 2.12 24.96
CA GLY A 95 -10.89 3.11 25.80
C GLY A 95 -10.17 3.36 27.14
N GLY A 96 -9.61 2.30 27.73
CA GLY A 96 -8.78 2.42 28.93
C GLY A 96 -7.39 2.94 28.63
N TYR A 97 -6.72 2.34 27.62
CA TYR A 97 -5.34 2.66 27.27
C TYR A 97 -5.14 4.11 26.81
N LEU A 98 -6.07 4.66 26.02
CA LEU A 98 -6.05 6.05 25.55
C LEU A 98 -7.03 6.98 26.30
N ALA A 99 -7.44 6.62 27.52
CA ALA A 99 -8.47 7.31 28.29
C ALA A 99 -8.23 8.83 28.46
N HIS A 100 -6.98 9.25 28.51
CA HIS A 100 -6.56 10.64 28.69
C HIS A 100 -6.08 11.32 27.41
N HIS A 101 -6.13 10.61 26.26
CA HIS A 101 -5.62 11.15 25.00
C HIS A 101 -6.71 11.97 24.29
N HIS A 102 -6.41 13.22 23.95
CA HIS A 102 -7.35 14.16 23.32
C HIS A 102 -7.88 13.71 21.95
N GLN A 103 -7.20 12.80 21.26
CA GLN A 103 -7.57 12.27 19.93
C GLN A 103 -8.21 10.87 20.00
N LEU A 104 -8.80 10.46 21.11
CA LEU A 104 -9.43 9.13 21.24
C LEU A 104 -10.50 8.88 20.17
N GLY A 105 -11.31 9.90 19.83
CA GLY A 105 -12.30 9.78 18.74
C GLY A 105 -11.66 9.46 17.38
N ARG A 106 -10.56 10.15 17.02
CA ARG A 106 -9.78 9.86 15.81
C ARG A 106 -9.21 8.44 15.83
N PHE A 107 -8.75 7.99 16.97
CA PHE A 107 -8.23 6.62 17.13
C PHE A 107 -9.30 5.57 16.79
N TYR A 108 -10.52 5.74 17.33
CA TYR A 108 -11.62 4.81 17.05
C TYR A 108 -12.06 4.83 15.58
N VAL A 109 -12.09 6.01 14.93
CA VAL A 109 -12.34 6.08 13.48
C VAL A 109 -11.35 5.20 12.73
N GLN A 110 -10.07 5.34 13.01
CA GLN A 110 -9.01 4.58 12.34
C GLN A 110 -9.08 3.08 12.65
N LEU A 111 -9.31 2.72 13.92
CA LEU A 111 -9.38 1.33 14.38
C LEU A 111 -10.57 0.58 13.77
N LEU A 112 -11.77 1.18 13.83
CA LEU A 112 -12.98 0.59 13.26
C LEU A 112 -12.92 0.57 11.72
N SER A 113 -12.39 1.61 11.07
CA SER A 113 -12.18 1.59 9.61
C SER A 113 -11.23 0.47 9.19
N PHE A 114 -10.17 0.23 9.96
CA PHE A 114 -9.27 -0.89 9.74
C PHE A 114 -9.99 -2.24 9.93
N MET A 115 -10.83 -2.35 10.96
CA MET A 115 -11.64 -3.55 11.21
C MET A 115 -12.61 -3.82 10.05
N GLY A 116 -13.32 -2.79 9.59
CA GLY A 116 -14.23 -2.91 8.45
C GLY A 116 -13.50 -3.31 7.16
N ALA A 117 -12.31 -2.75 6.93
CA ALA A 117 -11.47 -3.11 5.80
C ALA A 117 -11.00 -4.58 5.88
N MET A 118 -10.57 -5.02 7.06
CA MET A 118 -10.15 -6.41 7.24
C MET A 118 -11.32 -7.41 7.13
N LEU A 119 -12.48 -7.06 7.67
CA LEU A 119 -13.68 -7.87 7.53
C LEU A 119 -14.13 -7.96 6.06
N GLY A 120 -14.15 -6.83 5.36
CA GLY A 120 -14.46 -6.79 3.93
C GLY A 120 -13.49 -7.64 3.10
N LEU A 121 -12.20 -7.63 3.43
CA LEU A 121 -11.18 -8.43 2.79
C LEU A 121 -11.47 -9.93 2.90
N VAL A 122 -11.75 -10.43 4.11
CA VAL A 122 -11.90 -11.87 4.34
C VAL A 122 -13.20 -12.46 3.80
N VAL A 123 -14.21 -11.62 3.56
CA VAL A 123 -15.47 -12.06 2.95
C VAL A 123 -15.61 -11.67 1.47
N ALA A 124 -14.65 -10.94 0.88
CA ALA A 124 -14.69 -10.56 -0.52
C ALA A 124 -14.56 -11.79 -1.44
N ASP A 125 -15.43 -11.90 -2.43
CA ASP A 125 -15.38 -12.92 -3.49
C ASP A 125 -14.74 -12.38 -4.77
N ASN A 126 -15.01 -11.12 -5.13
CA ASN A 126 -14.45 -10.51 -6.32
C ASN A 126 -13.03 -10.01 -6.07
N VAL A 127 -12.11 -10.27 -7.02
CA VAL A 127 -10.68 -9.91 -6.90
C VAL A 127 -10.45 -8.40 -6.76
N PHE A 128 -11.25 -7.56 -7.42
CA PHE A 128 -11.12 -6.10 -7.30
C PHE A 128 -11.65 -5.60 -5.96
N VAL A 129 -12.75 -6.17 -5.48
CA VAL A 129 -13.31 -5.87 -4.15
C VAL A 129 -12.31 -6.29 -3.08
N PHE A 130 -11.74 -7.48 -3.21
CA PHE A 130 -10.66 -7.96 -2.34
C PHE A 130 -9.47 -7.00 -2.33
N PHE A 131 -9.00 -6.58 -3.51
CA PHE A 131 -7.88 -5.66 -3.64
C PHE A 131 -8.16 -4.30 -2.99
N ILE A 132 -9.36 -3.74 -3.18
CA ILE A 132 -9.75 -2.48 -2.54
C ILE A 132 -9.66 -2.61 -1.01
N PHE A 133 -10.22 -3.66 -0.43
CA PHE A 133 -10.13 -3.88 1.01
C PHE A 133 -8.71 -4.20 1.46
N PHE A 134 -7.91 -4.91 0.66
CA PHE A 134 -6.51 -5.19 0.93
C PHE A 134 -5.70 -3.90 1.03
N GLU A 135 -5.87 -2.95 0.11
CA GLU A 135 -5.21 -1.65 0.16
C GLU A 135 -5.79 -0.73 1.24
N LEU A 136 -7.09 -0.80 1.49
CA LEU A 136 -7.70 -0.05 2.59
C LEU A 136 -7.14 -0.50 3.95
N THR A 137 -6.77 -1.80 4.11
CA THR A 137 -6.03 -2.24 5.31
C THR A 137 -4.62 -1.65 5.36
N SER A 138 -3.91 -1.45 4.22
CA SER A 138 -2.61 -0.79 4.17
C SER A 138 -2.72 0.67 4.61
N LEU A 139 -3.70 1.40 4.06
CA LEU A 139 -3.93 2.80 4.37
C LEU A 139 -4.33 3.02 5.84
N THR A 140 -5.30 2.25 6.32
CA THR A 140 -5.80 2.40 7.70
C THR A 140 -4.75 1.97 8.74
N SER A 141 -3.94 0.94 8.46
CA SER A 141 -2.81 0.56 9.30
C SER A 141 -1.71 1.63 9.33
N TYR A 142 -1.43 2.28 8.20
CA TYR A 142 -0.52 3.43 8.15
C TYR A 142 -0.98 4.54 9.10
N LEU A 143 -2.28 4.88 9.09
CA LEU A 143 -2.85 5.88 9.99
C LEU A 143 -2.76 5.46 11.46
N LEU A 144 -2.96 4.16 11.76
CA LEU A 144 -2.88 3.61 13.10
C LEU A 144 -1.44 3.55 13.63
N ILE A 145 -0.48 3.07 12.85
CA ILE A 145 0.94 3.03 13.22
C ILE A 145 1.48 4.45 13.42
N GLY A 146 1.07 5.37 12.54
CA GLY A 146 1.42 6.78 12.57
C GLY A 146 0.55 7.64 13.51
N PHE A 147 -0.20 7.04 14.45
CA PHE A 147 -1.11 7.78 15.32
C PHE A 147 -0.41 8.89 16.10
N TYR A 148 0.78 8.62 16.66
CA TYR A 148 1.66 9.62 17.27
C TYR A 148 2.44 10.39 16.20
N HIS A 149 1.71 11.11 15.35
CA HIS A 149 2.24 11.78 14.15
C HIS A 149 3.24 12.90 14.43
N THR A 150 3.32 13.39 15.68
CA THR A 150 4.34 14.36 16.14
C THR A 150 5.71 13.71 16.32
N GLU A 151 5.75 12.41 16.62
CA GLU A 151 6.98 11.64 16.79
C GLU A 151 7.56 11.20 15.44
N GLU A 152 8.84 11.48 15.19
CA GLU A 152 9.51 11.10 13.95
C GLU A 152 9.58 9.58 13.78
N GLY A 153 9.86 8.85 14.87
CA GLY A 153 9.91 7.39 14.87
C GLY A 153 8.60 6.75 14.39
N SER A 154 7.46 7.25 14.87
CA SER A 154 6.13 6.78 14.49
C SER A 154 5.84 7.07 13.01
N ARG A 155 6.16 8.28 12.52
CA ARG A 155 6.01 8.63 11.10
C ARG A 155 6.89 7.78 10.17
N ARG A 156 8.14 7.52 10.58
CA ARG A 156 9.08 6.70 9.81
C ARG A 156 8.60 5.24 9.73
N ALA A 157 8.15 4.68 10.85
CA ALA A 157 7.60 3.33 10.92
C ALA A 157 6.34 3.18 10.05
N ALA A 158 5.42 4.13 10.13
CA ALA A 158 4.20 4.14 9.33
C ALA A 158 4.49 4.20 7.83
N ARG A 159 5.37 5.12 7.39
CA ARG A 159 5.78 5.20 5.97
C ARG A 159 6.45 3.91 5.48
N LYS A 160 7.32 3.32 6.32
CA LYS A 160 7.97 2.04 6.00
C LYS A 160 6.94 0.93 5.77
N ALA A 161 5.97 0.79 6.68
CA ALA A 161 4.89 -0.18 6.55
C ALA A 161 4.05 0.06 5.28
N LEU A 162 3.65 1.31 5.00
CA LEU A 162 2.84 1.65 3.82
C LEU A 162 3.57 1.35 2.50
N ILE A 163 4.83 1.77 2.38
CA ILE A 163 5.60 1.56 1.13
C ILE A 163 5.81 0.07 0.86
N VAL A 164 6.14 -0.71 1.89
CA VAL A 164 6.36 -2.16 1.72
C VAL A 164 5.05 -2.86 1.39
N THR A 165 3.99 -2.63 2.18
CA THR A 165 2.72 -3.35 1.98
C THR A 165 1.93 -2.86 0.79
N GLY A 166 1.95 -1.55 0.48
CA GLY A 166 1.31 -0.98 -0.71
C GLY A 166 2.06 -1.34 -1.99
N GLY A 167 3.40 -1.32 -1.97
CA GLY A 167 4.20 -1.81 -3.10
C GLY A 167 3.94 -3.27 -3.43
N GLY A 168 3.82 -4.12 -2.40
CA GLY A 168 3.39 -5.52 -2.56
C GLY A 168 1.95 -5.64 -3.05
N GLY A 169 1.06 -4.76 -2.59
CA GLY A 169 -0.33 -4.72 -3.04
C GLY A 169 -0.46 -4.38 -4.53
N LEU A 170 0.34 -3.46 -5.05
CA LEU A 170 0.37 -3.16 -6.49
C LEU A 170 0.85 -4.37 -7.32
N ALA A 171 1.85 -5.10 -6.82
CA ALA A 171 2.27 -6.36 -7.44
C ALA A 171 1.12 -7.38 -7.40
N LEU A 172 0.43 -7.51 -6.26
CA LEU A 172 -0.75 -8.36 -6.12
C LEU A 172 -1.85 -8.02 -7.13
N LEU A 173 -2.14 -6.74 -7.34
CA LEU A 173 -3.13 -6.33 -8.35
C LEU A 173 -2.78 -6.89 -9.72
N GLY A 174 -1.52 -6.73 -10.15
CA GLY A 174 -1.05 -7.32 -11.40
C GLY A 174 -1.25 -8.84 -11.45
N GLY A 175 -0.93 -9.53 -10.35
CA GLY A 175 -1.14 -10.98 -10.23
C GLY A 175 -2.60 -11.39 -10.29
N LEU A 176 -3.49 -10.66 -9.62
CA LEU A 176 -4.94 -10.92 -9.62
C LEU A 176 -5.59 -10.65 -10.99
N VAL A 177 -5.16 -9.57 -11.67
CA VAL A 177 -5.63 -9.27 -13.03
C VAL A 177 -5.21 -10.36 -14.02
N LEU A 178 -3.94 -10.80 -13.95
CA LEU A 178 -3.49 -11.93 -14.78
C LEU A 178 -4.26 -13.22 -14.44
N LEU A 179 -4.46 -13.49 -13.16
CA LEU A 179 -5.21 -14.67 -12.70
C LEU A 179 -6.64 -14.66 -13.22
N GLY A 180 -7.36 -13.53 -13.07
CA GLY A 180 -8.72 -13.39 -13.56
C GLY A 180 -8.82 -13.52 -15.07
N GLY A 181 -7.85 -12.95 -15.82
CA GLY A 181 -7.78 -13.10 -17.28
C GLY A 181 -7.54 -14.54 -17.72
N VAL A 182 -6.71 -15.30 -17.00
CA VAL A 182 -6.46 -16.73 -17.29
C VAL A 182 -7.64 -17.60 -16.87
N ALA A 183 -8.25 -17.34 -15.72
CA ALA A 183 -9.40 -18.06 -15.19
C ALA A 183 -10.71 -17.75 -15.93
N GLY A 184 -10.79 -16.63 -16.65
CA GLY A 184 -12.03 -16.17 -17.33
C GLY A 184 -13.11 -15.73 -16.32
N THR A 185 -12.76 -15.43 -15.07
CA THR A 185 -13.67 -14.98 -14.02
C THR A 185 -12.96 -14.09 -13.02
N TRP A 186 -13.70 -13.16 -12.41
CA TRP A 186 -13.18 -12.26 -11.36
C TRP A 186 -13.59 -12.68 -9.94
N GLU A 187 -14.24 -13.83 -9.76
CA GLU A 187 -14.78 -14.31 -8.50
C GLU A 187 -13.98 -15.50 -7.99
N PHE A 188 -13.40 -15.39 -6.78
CA PHE A 188 -12.59 -16.45 -6.17
C PHE A 188 -13.37 -17.78 -6.06
N SER A 189 -14.63 -17.73 -5.63
CA SER A 189 -15.48 -18.91 -5.48
C SER A 189 -15.61 -19.72 -6.79
N ARG A 190 -15.53 -19.06 -7.94
CA ARG A 190 -15.57 -19.74 -9.26
C ARG A 190 -14.17 -20.17 -9.73
N MET A 191 -13.11 -19.59 -9.19
CA MET A 191 -11.74 -19.96 -9.53
C MET A 191 -11.31 -21.28 -8.87
N LEU A 192 -11.90 -21.65 -7.72
CA LEU A 192 -11.44 -22.76 -6.90
C LEU A 192 -11.33 -24.09 -7.68
N ASP A 193 -12.19 -24.32 -8.65
CA ASP A 193 -12.19 -25.55 -9.48
C ASP A 193 -11.27 -25.46 -10.72
N LEU A 194 -10.60 -24.32 -10.94
CA LEU A 194 -9.82 -24.05 -12.16
C LEU A 194 -8.31 -24.26 -11.97
N GLY A 195 -7.89 -24.89 -10.87
CA GLY A 195 -6.47 -25.06 -10.51
C GLY A 195 -5.62 -25.67 -11.64
N ALA A 196 -6.04 -26.80 -12.21
CA ALA A 196 -5.32 -27.48 -13.29
C ALA A 196 -5.11 -26.59 -14.53
N SER A 197 -6.13 -25.81 -14.90
CA SER A 197 -6.08 -24.88 -16.04
C SER A 197 -5.08 -23.72 -15.80
N VAL A 198 -5.11 -23.14 -14.59
CA VAL A 198 -4.23 -22.03 -14.23
C VAL A 198 -2.78 -22.51 -14.10
N GLN A 199 -2.54 -23.66 -13.46
CA GLN A 199 -1.20 -24.21 -13.25
C GLN A 199 -0.51 -24.63 -14.56
N GLY A 200 -1.28 -25.09 -15.56
CA GLY A 200 -0.79 -25.42 -16.90
C GLY A 200 -0.56 -24.21 -17.82
N HIS A 201 -0.96 -23.00 -17.41
CA HIS A 201 -0.91 -21.83 -18.26
C HIS A 201 0.48 -21.17 -18.28
N PRO A 202 0.98 -20.65 -19.43
CA PRO A 202 2.29 -19.98 -19.53
C PRO A 202 2.50 -18.83 -18.54
N TYR A 203 1.44 -18.15 -18.12
CA TYR A 203 1.49 -17.04 -17.13
C TYR A 203 1.49 -17.50 -15.68
N TYR A 204 1.44 -18.80 -15.37
CA TYR A 204 1.42 -19.31 -14.00
C TYR A 204 2.56 -18.76 -13.14
N LEU A 205 3.79 -18.76 -13.67
CA LEU A 205 4.96 -18.25 -12.94
C LEU A 205 4.82 -16.75 -12.61
N ALA A 206 4.32 -15.95 -13.55
CA ALA A 206 4.12 -14.51 -13.33
C ALA A 206 3.03 -14.27 -12.29
N ILE A 207 1.90 -14.95 -12.39
CA ILE A 207 0.80 -14.90 -11.41
C ILE A 207 1.32 -15.28 -10.03
N PHE A 208 2.03 -16.40 -9.92
CA PHE A 208 2.57 -16.91 -8.68
C PHE A 208 3.53 -15.91 -7.99
N ILE A 209 4.50 -15.36 -8.73
CA ILE A 209 5.47 -14.39 -8.19
C ILE A 209 4.76 -13.13 -7.71
N LEU A 210 3.82 -12.58 -8.48
CA LEU A 210 3.12 -11.36 -8.15
C LEU A 210 2.18 -11.53 -6.94
N VAL A 211 1.48 -12.67 -6.85
CA VAL A 211 0.64 -13.00 -5.69
C VAL A 211 1.51 -13.21 -4.46
N CYS A 212 2.62 -13.96 -4.57
CA CYS A 212 3.56 -14.14 -3.47
C CYS A 212 4.18 -12.81 -3.00
N ALA A 213 4.52 -11.90 -3.91
CA ALA A 213 5.02 -10.58 -3.54
C ALA A 213 4.02 -9.82 -2.65
N GLY A 214 2.74 -9.81 -3.02
CA GLY A 214 1.68 -9.21 -2.20
C GLY A 214 1.49 -9.90 -0.86
N ALA A 215 1.43 -11.23 -0.84
CA ALA A 215 1.26 -12.01 0.38
C ALA A 215 2.45 -11.88 1.33
N PHE A 216 3.68 -11.95 0.83
CA PHE A 216 4.91 -11.89 1.63
C PHE A 216 5.14 -10.52 2.25
N THR A 217 4.86 -9.44 1.52
CA THR A 217 4.96 -8.08 2.07
C THR A 217 3.96 -7.86 3.19
N LYS A 218 2.72 -8.33 3.03
CA LYS A 218 1.66 -8.17 4.03
C LYS A 218 1.89 -9.06 5.26
N SER A 219 2.31 -10.31 5.03
CA SER A 219 2.58 -11.29 6.11
C SER A 219 4.04 -11.30 6.57
N ALA A 220 4.77 -10.23 6.29
CA ALA A 220 6.12 -9.99 6.80
C ALA A 220 7.07 -11.18 6.62
N GLN A 221 7.04 -11.85 5.45
CA GLN A 221 7.98 -12.89 5.11
C GLN A 221 9.34 -12.28 4.74
N PHE A 222 10.43 -12.98 4.97
CA PHE A 222 11.73 -12.57 4.48
C PHE A 222 11.70 -12.42 2.94
N PRO A 223 12.28 -11.34 2.37
CA PRO A 223 13.06 -10.26 2.99
C PRO A 223 12.23 -9.07 3.52
N PHE A 224 10.91 -9.10 3.42
CA PHE A 224 10.02 -7.95 3.71
C PHE A 224 9.60 -7.83 5.19
N HIS A 225 10.14 -8.63 6.10
CA HIS A 225 9.71 -8.72 7.51
C HIS A 225 9.97 -7.46 8.35
N PHE A 226 10.92 -6.63 7.96
CA PHE A 226 11.48 -5.54 8.78
C PHE A 226 10.49 -4.41 9.13
N TRP A 227 9.39 -4.26 8.40
CA TRP A 227 8.39 -3.25 8.71
C TRP A 227 7.57 -3.58 9.97
N LEU A 228 7.38 -4.89 10.26
CA LEU A 228 6.54 -5.35 11.37
C LEU A 228 7.14 -4.99 12.75
N PRO A 229 8.42 -5.26 13.07
CA PRO A 229 9.02 -4.77 14.30
C PRO A 229 9.06 -3.24 14.39
N ALA A 230 9.24 -2.54 13.27
CA ALA A 230 9.19 -1.08 13.24
C ALA A 230 7.78 -0.54 13.59
N ALA A 231 6.72 -1.24 13.21
CA ALA A 231 5.33 -0.88 13.51
C ALA A 231 5.01 -0.86 15.02
N MET A 232 5.89 -1.40 15.88
CA MET A 232 5.76 -1.30 17.36
C MET A 232 5.85 0.13 17.90
N ALA A 233 6.22 1.11 17.09
CA ALA A 233 6.16 2.54 17.41
C ALA A 233 4.71 3.04 17.61
N GLY A 234 3.73 2.36 17.06
CA GLY A 234 2.30 2.68 17.26
C GLY A 234 1.78 2.35 18.66
N PRO A 235 0.56 2.84 19.02
CA PRO A 235 -0.10 2.51 20.27
C PRO A 235 -0.28 1.00 20.48
N THR A 236 -0.24 0.53 21.73
CA THR A 236 -0.34 -0.92 22.01
C THR A 236 -1.63 -1.57 21.53
N PRO A 237 -2.83 -0.95 21.59
CA PRO A 237 -4.05 -1.53 21.01
C PRO A 237 -3.90 -1.83 19.50
N VAL A 238 -3.16 -0.97 18.79
CA VAL A 238 -2.84 -1.19 17.35
C VAL A 238 -1.99 -2.44 17.19
N SER A 239 -0.89 -2.53 17.95
CA SER A 239 -0.01 -3.70 17.90
C SER A 239 -0.77 -4.99 18.24
N ALA A 240 -1.65 -4.95 19.26
CA ALA A 240 -2.47 -6.08 19.64
C ALA A 240 -3.39 -6.54 18.50
N TYR A 241 -4.01 -5.63 17.79
CA TYR A 241 -4.96 -5.96 16.73
C TYR A 241 -4.30 -6.37 15.41
N LEU A 242 -3.37 -5.56 14.92
CA LEU A 242 -2.71 -5.80 13.64
C LEU A 242 -1.93 -7.12 13.62
N HIS A 243 -1.34 -7.51 14.76
CA HIS A 243 -0.38 -8.61 14.80
C HIS A 243 -0.93 -9.91 15.41
N SER A 244 -2.14 -9.89 16.04
CA SER A 244 -2.77 -11.11 16.53
C SER A 244 -3.76 -11.73 15.54
N ALA A 245 -4.73 -10.94 15.06
CA ALA A 245 -5.91 -11.48 14.39
C ALA A 245 -6.09 -10.98 12.95
N THR A 246 -5.38 -9.91 12.51
CA THR A 246 -5.77 -9.17 11.33
C THR A 246 -4.65 -9.00 10.29
N MET A 247 -4.13 -7.78 10.10
CA MET A 247 -3.32 -7.33 8.97
C MET A 247 -2.26 -8.33 8.52
N VAL A 248 -1.45 -8.81 9.46
CA VAL A 248 -0.31 -9.68 9.12
C VAL A 248 -0.72 -11.07 8.66
N LYS A 249 -1.95 -11.46 8.95
CA LYS A 249 -2.54 -12.72 8.47
C LYS A 249 -3.27 -12.59 7.13
N ALA A 250 -3.46 -11.36 6.60
CA ALA A 250 -4.13 -11.16 5.31
C ALA A 250 -3.38 -11.82 4.14
N GLY A 251 -2.04 -11.83 4.16
CA GLY A 251 -1.27 -12.57 3.15
C GLY A 251 -1.37 -14.09 3.31
N VAL A 252 -1.39 -14.58 4.55
CA VAL A 252 -1.64 -16.03 4.84
C VAL A 252 -3.04 -16.42 4.38
N PHE A 253 -4.06 -15.59 4.67
CA PHE A 253 -5.43 -15.78 4.17
C PHE A 253 -5.48 -15.85 2.64
N LEU A 254 -4.82 -14.91 1.96
CA LEU A 254 -4.75 -14.87 0.49
C LEU A 254 -4.13 -16.15 -0.08
N LEU A 255 -2.99 -16.59 0.48
CA LEU A 255 -2.35 -17.85 0.07
C LEU A 255 -3.25 -19.04 0.35
N ALA A 256 -3.91 -19.09 1.50
CA ALA A 256 -4.87 -20.15 1.83
C ALA A 256 -6.07 -20.17 0.86
N ARG A 257 -6.62 -19.00 0.53
CA ARG A 257 -7.73 -18.84 -0.43
C ARG A 257 -7.35 -19.29 -1.84
N LEU A 258 -6.11 -19.04 -2.26
CA LEU A 258 -5.60 -19.41 -3.57
C LEU A 258 -4.90 -20.78 -3.60
N HIS A 259 -4.87 -21.51 -2.48
CA HIS A 259 -4.27 -22.84 -2.41
C HIS A 259 -4.88 -23.81 -3.43
N PRO A 260 -6.21 -23.89 -3.63
CA PRO A 260 -6.80 -24.78 -4.65
C PRO A 260 -6.38 -24.43 -6.07
N VAL A 261 -6.08 -23.16 -6.33
CA VAL A 261 -5.78 -22.64 -7.67
C VAL A 261 -4.28 -22.70 -7.98
N LEU A 262 -3.44 -22.30 -7.03
CA LEU A 262 -1.99 -22.13 -7.23
C LEU A 262 -1.16 -23.21 -6.49
N GLY A 263 -1.75 -23.92 -5.55
CA GLY A 263 -1.08 -24.91 -4.70
C GLY A 263 -0.75 -26.24 -5.37
N GLY A 264 -0.08 -27.14 -4.64
CA GLY A 264 0.23 -28.49 -5.11
C GLY A 264 1.38 -28.61 -6.12
N THR A 265 1.96 -27.50 -6.58
CA THR A 265 3.10 -27.51 -7.52
C THR A 265 4.43 -27.50 -6.73
N ALA A 266 5.49 -28.04 -7.36
CA ALA A 266 6.84 -27.99 -6.78
C ALA A 266 7.32 -26.55 -6.54
N LEU A 267 6.91 -25.59 -7.38
CA LEU A 267 7.21 -24.17 -7.21
C LEU A 267 6.55 -23.61 -5.94
N TRP A 268 5.27 -23.91 -5.72
CA TRP A 268 4.54 -23.53 -4.51
C TRP A 268 5.19 -24.10 -3.25
N THR A 269 5.36 -25.41 -3.20
CA THR A 269 5.95 -26.11 -2.03
C THR A 269 7.36 -25.64 -1.76
N GLY A 270 8.20 -25.52 -2.80
CA GLY A 270 9.59 -25.07 -2.65
C GLY A 270 9.68 -23.61 -2.18
N THR A 271 8.89 -22.71 -2.76
CA THR A 271 8.96 -21.28 -2.40
C THR A 271 8.39 -21.02 -1.02
N LEU A 272 7.16 -21.46 -0.74
CA LEU A 272 6.54 -21.21 0.56
C LEU A 272 7.23 -21.97 1.69
N GLY A 273 7.66 -23.21 1.43
CA GLY A 273 8.43 -24.00 2.39
C GLY A 273 9.75 -23.35 2.75
N LEU A 274 10.54 -22.91 1.76
CA LEU A 274 11.83 -22.29 1.98
C LEU A 274 11.71 -20.91 2.66
N PHE A 275 10.95 -19.99 2.07
CA PHE A 275 10.80 -18.64 2.62
C PHE A 275 10.08 -18.64 3.97
N GLY A 276 9.02 -19.45 4.13
CA GLY A 276 8.31 -19.60 5.38
C GLY A 276 9.19 -20.21 6.47
N GLY A 277 9.88 -21.32 6.19
CA GLY A 277 10.79 -21.99 7.13
C GLY A 277 11.97 -21.10 7.53
N PHE A 278 12.58 -20.41 6.58
CA PHE A 278 13.65 -19.44 6.86
C PHE A 278 13.17 -18.28 7.73
N THR A 279 12.01 -17.70 7.38
CA THR A 279 11.39 -16.62 8.17
C THR A 279 11.09 -17.07 9.59
N MET A 280 10.56 -18.27 9.76
CA MET A 280 10.28 -18.90 11.06
C MET A 280 11.54 -19.00 11.91
N LEU A 281 12.59 -19.65 11.41
CA LEU A 281 13.84 -19.87 12.14
C LEU A 281 14.55 -18.56 12.48
N MET A 282 14.77 -17.71 11.49
CA MET A 282 15.46 -16.43 11.67
C MET A 282 14.78 -15.59 12.75
N SER A 283 13.45 -15.45 12.66
CA SER A 283 12.70 -14.55 13.56
C SER A 283 12.56 -15.11 14.97
N ALA A 284 12.49 -16.43 15.14
CA ALA A 284 12.47 -17.08 16.44
C ALA A 284 13.71 -16.72 17.26
N TRP A 285 14.90 -16.83 16.68
CA TRP A 285 16.15 -16.51 17.35
C TRP A 285 16.38 -15.01 17.48
N LEU A 286 16.00 -14.20 16.49
CA LEU A 286 16.07 -12.74 16.60
C LEU A 286 15.23 -12.21 17.76
N ALA A 287 14.09 -12.82 18.08
CA ALA A 287 13.25 -12.41 19.22
C ALA A 287 14.03 -12.40 20.54
N LEU A 288 14.96 -13.36 20.75
CA LEU A 288 15.73 -13.50 21.98
C LEU A 288 16.82 -12.43 22.18
N ARG A 289 17.15 -11.65 21.15
CA ARG A 289 18.11 -10.53 21.26
C ARG A 289 17.54 -9.30 21.95
N TYR A 290 16.25 -9.13 21.89
CA TYR A 290 15.58 -7.92 22.35
C TYR A 290 15.15 -8.06 23.82
N THR A 291 15.10 -6.93 24.50
CA THR A 291 14.66 -6.82 25.91
C THR A 291 13.27 -6.20 26.02
N GLY A 292 12.84 -5.47 25.00
CA GLY A 292 11.53 -4.84 24.99
C GLY A 292 10.41 -5.84 24.70
N LEU A 293 9.38 -5.90 25.57
CA LEU A 293 8.23 -6.79 25.45
C LEU A 293 7.60 -6.76 24.06
N LYS A 294 7.29 -5.57 23.52
CA LYS A 294 6.67 -5.43 22.20
C LYS A 294 7.57 -5.93 21.07
N GLN A 295 8.88 -5.78 21.19
CA GLN A 295 9.83 -6.24 20.17
C GLN A 295 9.93 -7.75 20.13
N ILE A 296 10.01 -8.40 21.28
CA ILE A 296 9.99 -9.87 21.39
C ILE A 296 8.69 -10.41 20.78
N LEU A 297 7.55 -9.82 21.13
CA LEU A 297 6.26 -10.19 20.58
C LEU A 297 6.16 -9.97 19.06
N ALA A 298 6.80 -8.93 18.52
CA ALA A 298 6.84 -8.67 17.10
C ALA A 298 7.62 -9.77 16.34
N TYR A 299 8.83 -10.09 16.77
CA TYR A 299 9.63 -11.13 16.10
C TYR A 299 9.03 -12.52 16.25
N THR A 300 8.44 -12.86 17.40
CA THR A 300 7.70 -14.11 17.54
C THR A 300 6.39 -14.14 16.74
N THR A 301 5.84 -12.98 16.35
CA THR A 301 4.76 -12.91 15.34
C THR A 301 5.28 -13.24 13.95
N VAL A 302 6.41 -12.63 13.52
CA VAL A 302 7.03 -12.96 12.23
C VAL A 302 7.39 -14.44 12.14
N MET A 303 7.89 -15.04 13.24
CA MET A 303 8.15 -16.48 13.35
C MET A 303 6.90 -17.30 13.03
N VAL A 304 5.78 -17.00 13.67
CA VAL A 304 4.54 -17.76 13.43
C VAL A 304 4.00 -17.54 12.01
N LEU A 305 4.10 -16.33 11.46
CA LEU A 305 3.71 -16.09 10.07
C LEU A 305 4.57 -16.92 9.09
N GLY A 306 5.85 -17.08 9.39
CA GLY A 306 6.74 -18.01 8.67
C GLY A 306 6.26 -19.45 8.77
N LEU A 307 5.91 -19.91 9.98
CA LEU A 307 5.35 -21.23 10.21
C LEU A 307 4.06 -21.47 9.39
N LEU A 308 3.09 -20.55 9.47
CA LEU A 308 1.84 -20.67 8.72
C LEU A 308 2.07 -20.70 7.20
N THR A 309 3.01 -19.91 6.71
CA THR A 309 3.38 -19.91 5.28
C THR A 309 4.06 -21.22 4.89
N MET A 310 4.95 -21.76 5.72
CA MET A 310 5.59 -23.06 5.49
C MET A 310 4.57 -24.20 5.45
N LEU A 311 3.62 -24.23 6.39
CA LEU A 311 2.56 -25.25 6.44
C LEU A 311 1.66 -25.20 5.20
N LEU A 312 1.29 -24.00 4.73
CA LEU A 312 0.59 -23.81 3.46
C LEU A 312 1.42 -24.30 2.25
N GLY A 313 2.74 -24.09 2.28
CA GLY A 313 3.64 -24.61 1.26
C GLY A 313 3.69 -26.12 1.22
N ILE A 314 3.64 -26.78 2.36
CA ILE A 314 3.56 -28.25 2.48
C ILE A 314 2.24 -28.76 1.90
N GLY A 315 1.13 -28.14 2.25
CA GLY A 315 -0.17 -28.35 1.63
C GLY A 315 -0.82 -29.72 1.89
N THR A 316 -0.24 -30.58 2.74
CA THR A 316 -0.86 -31.84 3.14
C THR A 316 -2.03 -31.59 4.09
N GLU A 317 -2.95 -32.54 4.18
CA GLU A 317 -4.08 -32.48 5.12
C GLU A 317 -3.63 -32.11 6.54
N ALA A 318 -2.65 -32.83 7.08
CA ALA A 318 -2.11 -32.58 8.41
C ALA A 318 -1.47 -31.20 8.53
N ALA A 319 -0.79 -30.71 7.47
CA ALA A 319 -0.17 -29.39 7.48
C ALA A 319 -1.22 -28.27 7.44
N ILE A 320 -2.30 -28.42 6.67
CA ILE A 320 -3.39 -27.44 6.64
C ILE A 320 -4.17 -27.46 7.97
N THR A 321 -4.40 -28.63 8.57
CA THR A 321 -4.98 -28.75 9.93
C THR A 321 -4.11 -28.02 10.96
N ALA A 322 -2.79 -28.21 10.92
CA ALA A 322 -1.86 -27.50 11.77
C ALA A 322 -1.89 -25.98 11.55
N MET A 323 -2.00 -25.54 10.29
CA MET A 323 -2.07 -24.12 9.91
C MET A 323 -3.33 -23.45 10.47
N VAL A 324 -4.53 -24.04 10.27
CA VAL A 324 -5.78 -23.45 10.77
C VAL A 324 -5.82 -23.45 12.29
N THR A 325 -5.39 -24.55 12.93
CA THR A 325 -5.28 -24.66 14.39
C THR A 325 -4.34 -23.60 14.95
N PHE A 326 -3.11 -23.50 14.42
CA PHE A 326 -2.13 -22.53 14.91
C PHE A 326 -2.54 -21.08 14.64
N THR A 327 -3.37 -20.83 13.62
CA THR A 327 -3.95 -19.51 13.34
C THR A 327 -4.83 -19.04 14.51
N VAL A 328 -5.66 -19.91 15.10
CA VAL A 328 -6.47 -19.61 16.29
C VAL A 328 -5.60 -19.49 17.53
N VAL A 329 -4.74 -20.49 17.78
CA VAL A 329 -3.79 -20.49 18.90
C VAL A 329 -3.01 -19.18 18.99
N HIS A 330 -2.41 -18.78 17.87
CA HIS A 330 -1.64 -17.54 17.78
C HIS A 330 -2.49 -16.30 18.04
N ALA A 331 -3.70 -16.23 17.51
CA ALA A 331 -4.58 -15.08 17.69
C ALA A 331 -4.91 -14.86 19.18
N LEU A 332 -5.22 -15.93 19.90
CA LEU A 332 -5.57 -15.88 21.33
C LEU A 332 -4.38 -15.41 22.17
N TYR A 333 -3.23 -16.11 22.12
CA TYR A 333 -2.14 -15.73 23.02
C TYR A 333 -1.49 -14.40 22.64
N LYS A 334 -1.39 -14.07 21.35
CA LYS A 334 -0.79 -12.78 20.93
C LYS A 334 -1.62 -11.58 21.31
N GLY A 335 -2.95 -11.65 21.10
CA GLY A 335 -3.86 -10.62 21.54
C GLY A 335 -3.71 -10.32 23.03
N GLY A 336 -3.72 -11.39 23.85
CA GLY A 336 -3.54 -11.26 25.29
C GLY A 336 -2.18 -10.69 25.70
N LEU A 337 -1.08 -11.20 25.13
CA LEU A 337 0.27 -10.76 25.46
C LEU A 337 0.56 -9.31 25.05
N PHE A 338 0.08 -8.84 23.90
CA PHE A 338 0.24 -7.44 23.54
C PHE A 338 -0.57 -6.52 24.48
N MET A 339 -1.81 -6.88 24.81
CA MET A 339 -2.60 -6.11 25.77
C MET A 339 -1.96 -6.12 27.17
N MET A 340 -1.43 -7.26 27.62
CA MET A 340 -0.65 -7.36 28.87
C MET A 340 0.58 -6.42 28.83
N ALA A 341 1.36 -6.47 27.75
CA ALA A 341 2.53 -5.59 27.60
C ALA A 341 2.15 -4.10 27.66
N GLY A 342 0.96 -3.74 27.17
CA GLY A 342 0.44 -2.39 27.31
C GLY A 342 -0.02 -2.04 28.72
N ASN A 343 -0.58 -3.00 29.46
CA ASN A 343 -0.94 -2.81 30.87
C ASN A 343 0.31 -2.55 31.71
N ILE A 344 1.38 -3.33 31.50
CA ILE A 344 2.66 -3.15 32.19
C ILE A 344 3.25 -1.77 31.87
N ASP A 345 3.32 -1.40 30.59
CA ASP A 345 3.78 -0.10 30.14
C ASP A 345 2.99 1.06 30.77
N HIS A 346 1.68 0.92 30.85
CA HIS A 346 0.79 1.92 31.46
C HIS A 346 1.01 2.03 32.96
N GLY A 347 1.16 0.89 33.68
CA GLY A 347 1.27 0.84 35.12
C GLY A 347 2.68 1.13 35.68
N THR A 348 3.75 0.87 34.89
CA THR A 348 5.16 1.02 35.36
C THR A 348 5.94 2.10 34.61
N GLY A 349 5.53 2.44 33.38
CA GLY A 349 6.23 3.37 32.50
C GLY A 349 7.40 2.74 31.74
N THR A 350 7.63 1.43 31.86
CA THR A 350 8.68 0.72 31.11
C THR A 350 8.17 -0.56 30.47
N ARG A 351 8.85 -1.00 29.41
CA ARG A 351 8.61 -2.25 28.66
C ARG A 351 9.85 -3.13 28.61
N ASP A 352 10.93 -2.73 29.27
CA ASP A 352 12.19 -3.45 29.23
C ASP A 352 12.22 -4.56 30.29
N LEU A 353 12.42 -5.81 29.85
CA LEU A 353 12.51 -7.00 30.73
C LEU A 353 13.67 -6.93 31.73
N LEU A 354 14.70 -6.13 31.47
CA LEU A 354 15.82 -5.95 32.41
C LEU A 354 15.44 -5.09 33.61
N GLU A 355 14.41 -4.24 33.45
CA GLU A 355 13.91 -3.36 34.51
C GLU A 355 12.71 -3.98 35.23
N LEU A 356 12.00 -4.90 34.59
CA LEU A 356 10.77 -5.52 35.08
C LEU A 356 11.05 -6.69 36.04
N GLY A 357 10.21 -6.84 37.06
CA GLY A 357 10.20 -7.93 38.04
C GLY A 357 9.25 -7.62 39.20
N GLY A 358 8.77 -8.64 39.90
CA GLY A 358 8.01 -8.51 41.16
C GLY A 358 6.61 -7.89 41.03
N LEU A 359 6.03 -7.77 39.84
CA LEU A 359 4.75 -7.07 39.63
C LEU A 359 3.51 -7.89 40.07
N TRP A 360 3.68 -9.14 40.53
CA TRP A 360 2.56 -10.04 40.84
C TRP A 360 1.56 -9.48 41.85
N ALA A 361 2.03 -8.73 42.84
CA ALA A 361 1.17 -8.17 43.90
C ALA A 361 0.47 -6.87 43.44
N ALA A 362 1.15 -6.06 42.63
CA ALA A 362 0.62 -4.79 42.13
C ALA A 362 -0.34 -4.96 40.94
N MET A 363 -0.18 -6.03 40.14
CA MET A 363 -0.92 -6.26 38.91
C MET A 363 -1.47 -7.68 38.78
N PRO A 364 -2.30 -8.19 39.71
CA PRO A 364 -2.73 -9.59 39.79
C PRO A 364 -3.59 -10.02 38.61
N TRP A 365 -4.50 -9.18 38.09
CA TRP A 365 -5.35 -9.52 36.94
C TRP A 365 -4.56 -9.50 35.64
N THR A 366 -3.68 -8.51 35.50
CA THR A 366 -2.74 -8.46 34.36
C THR A 366 -1.80 -9.66 34.36
N MET A 367 -1.32 -10.09 35.53
CA MET A 367 -0.52 -11.30 35.70
C MET A 367 -1.31 -12.55 35.27
N ALA A 368 -2.54 -12.74 35.76
CA ALA A 368 -3.33 -13.92 35.45
C ALA A 368 -3.53 -14.09 33.92
N GLY A 369 -3.94 -13.02 33.24
CA GLY A 369 -4.08 -13.02 31.76
C GLY A 369 -2.76 -13.20 31.03
N GLY A 370 -1.70 -12.53 31.51
CA GLY A 370 -0.35 -12.56 30.91
C GLY A 370 0.32 -13.92 31.07
N VAL A 371 0.25 -14.52 32.23
CA VAL A 371 0.81 -15.86 32.51
C VAL A 371 0.07 -16.92 31.68
N ALA A 372 -1.27 -16.91 31.66
CA ALA A 372 -2.04 -17.87 30.88
C ALA A 372 -1.70 -17.78 29.37
N THR A 373 -1.64 -16.57 28.82
CA THR A 373 -1.31 -16.38 27.41
C THR A 373 0.19 -16.62 27.11
N GLY A 374 1.10 -16.31 28.05
CA GLY A 374 2.53 -16.58 27.94
C GLY A 374 2.85 -18.08 27.96
N LEU A 375 2.22 -18.83 28.86
CA LEU A 375 2.34 -20.30 28.91
C LEU A 375 1.70 -20.97 27.67
N SER A 376 0.61 -20.38 27.14
CA SER A 376 0.03 -20.82 25.88
C SER A 376 1.00 -20.60 24.71
N MET A 377 1.68 -19.46 24.65
CA MET A 377 2.74 -19.20 23.66
C MET A 377 3.90 -20.17 23.80
N ALA A 378 4.29 -20.53 25.03
CA ALA A 378 5.29 -21.56 25.30
C ALA A 378 4.80 -22.99 24.96
N GLY A 379 3.51 -23.15 24.68
CA GLY A 379 2.91 -24.43 24.33
C GLY A 379 2.86 -25.41 25.52
N ILE A 380 2.63 -24.90 26.73
CA ILE A 380 2.57 -25.70 27.97
C ILE A 380 1.15 -26.25 28.15
N PRO A 381 0.99 -27.59 28.38
CA PRO A 381 -0.33 -28.16 28.68
C PRO A 381 -0.90 -27.61 30.00
N PRO A 382 -2.21 -27.47 30.16
CA PRO A 382 -3.27 -27.91 29.24
C PRO A 382 -3.75 -26.79 28.28
N LEU A 383 -2.93 -25.83 27.95
CA LEU A 383 -3.30 -24.67 27.11
C LEU A 383 -3.29 -25.03 25.61
N PHE A 384 -4.11 -24.36 24.82
CA PHE A 384 -4.31 -24.65 23.40
C PHE A 384 -3.03 -24.53 22.57
N GLY A 385 -2.04 -23.73 23.01
CA GLY A 385 -0.72 -23.66 22.40
C GLY A 385 0.04 -24.98 22.35
N PHE A 386 -0.19 -25.88 23.32
CA PHE A 386 0.37 -27.23 23.32
C PHE A 386 -0.13 -28.05 22.15
N ILE A 387 -1.45 -28.12 21.95
CA ILE A 387 -2.09 -28.83 20.84
C ILE A 387 -1.60 -28.29 19.49
N GLY A 388 -1.59 -26.96 19.30
CA GLY A 388 -1.12 -26.35 18.04
C GLY A 388 0.33 -26.73 17.71
N LYS A 389 1.21 -26.84 18.72
CA LYS A 389 2.59 -27.26 18.54
C LYS A 389 2.68 -28.75 18.17
N GLU A 390 1.93 -29.63 18.85
CA GLU A 390 1.92 -31.07 18.57
C GLU A 390 1.42 -31.37 17.17
N VAL A 391 0.31 -30.81 16.74
CA VAL A 391 -0.22 -30.97 15.36
C VAL A 391 0.80 -30.47 14.31
N THR A 392 1.59 -29.45 14.63
CA THR A 392 2.69 -28.99 13.75
C THR A 392 3.81 -30.06 13.63
N TYR A 393 4.18 -30.70 14.71
CA TYR A 393 5.19 -31.79 14.68
C TYR A 393 4.65 -33.02 13.98
N GLU A 394 3.40 -33.35 14.20
CA GLU A 394 2.73 -34.48 13.55
C GLU A 394 2.67 -34.29 12.04
N ALA A 395 2.33 -33.05 11.57
CA ALA A 395 2.36 -32.70 10.15
C ALA A 395 3.75 -32.92 9.54
N ALA A 396 4.83 -32.59 10.27
CA ALA A 396 6.19 -32.81 9.79
C ALA A 396 6.56 -34.31 9.76
N LEU A 397 6.10 -35.09 10.73
CA LEU A 397 6.36 -36.54 10.80
C LEU A 397 5.67 -37.34 9.71
N HIS A 398 4.50 -36.88 9.24
CA HIS A 398 3.77 -37.51 8.13
C HIS A 398 4.34 -37.20 6.73
N MET A 399 5.34 -36.32 6.63
CA MET A 399 6.00 -36.03 5.35
C MET A 399 7.01 -37.12 4.98
N HIS A 400 6.90 -37.69 3.79
CA HIS A 400 7.88 -38.66 3.26
C HIS A 400 9.23 -38.03 2.92
N THR A 401 9.20 -36.83 2.29
CA THR A 401 10.40 -36.11 1.87
C THR A 401 10.54 -34.82 2.70
N TRP A 402 11.74 -34.51 3.19
CA TRP A 402 12.04 -33.33 4.00
C TRP A 402 11.39 -33.29 5.41
N GLY A 403 10.57 -34.27 5.81
CA GLY A 403 9.86 -34.27 7.09
C GLY A 403 10.79 -34.09 8.29
N LEU A 404 11.94 -34.77 8.32
CA LEU A 404 12.93 -34.61 9.38
C LEU A 404 13.48 -33.18 9.43
N LEU A 405 13.75 -32.56 8.28
CA LEU A 405 14.24 -31.19 8.22
C LEU A 405 13.18 -30.19 8.75
N VAL A 406 11.92 -30.37 8.35
CA VAL A 406 10.80 -29.56 8.81
C VAL A 406 10.58 -29.73 10.31
N LEU A 407 10.66 -30.97 10.83
CA LEU A 407 10.57 -31.27 12.26
C LEU A 407 11.68 -30.59 13.05
N VAL A 408 12.94 -30.77 12.65
CA VAL A 408 14.09 -30.15 13.33
C VAL A 408 13.98 -28.61 13.30
N ALA A 409 13.63 -28.02 12.15
CA ALA A 409 13.41 -26.60 12.03
C ALA A 409 12.29 -26.11 12.96
N SER A 410 11.17 -26.83 13.02
CA SER A 410 10.04 -26.50 13.88
C SER A 410 10.39 -26.62 15.37
N VAL A 411 11.14 -27.66 15.75
CA VAL A 411 11.66 -27.84 17.13
C VAL A 411 12.57 -26.67 17.52
N LEU A 412 13.57 -26.35 16.69
CA LEU A 412 14.50 -25.25 16.95
C LEU A 412 13.78 -23.88 17.07
N ALA A 413 12.81 -23.63 16.23
CA ALA A 413 11.99 -22.40 16.29
C ALA A 413 11.14 -22.39 17.57
N ASN A 414 10.52 -23.51 17.92
CA ASN A 414 9.69 -23.62 19.13
C ASN A 414 10.50 -23.57 20.42
N VAL A 415 11.75 -24.04 20.43
CA VAL A 415 12.68 -23.85 21.57
C VAL A 415 12.82 -22.36 21.89
N ALA A 416 13.06 -21.56 20.87
CA ALA A 416 13.14 -20.10 21.06
C ALA A 416 11.76 -19.51 21.45
N LEU A 417 10.65 -20.02 20.91
CA LEU A 417 9.29 -19.60 21.26
C LEU A 417 8.93 -19.91 22.70
N VAL A 418 9.31 -21.07 23.22
CA VAL A 418 9.17 -21.45 24.66
C VAL A 418 9.92 -20.43 25.52
N GLY A 419 11.22 -20.21 25.22
CA GLY A 419 12.03 -19.22 25.94
C GLY A 419 11.38 -17.84 25.93
N ALA A 420 10.95 -17.34 24.77
CA ALA A 420 10.28 -16.06 24.62
C ALA A 420 8.93 -16.01 25.37
N GLY A 421 8.15 -17.09 25.36
CA GLY A 421 6.88 -17.20 26.08
C GLY A 421 7.04 -17.07 27.58
N LEU A 422 8.04 -17.77 28.13
CA LEU A 422 8.38 -17.68 29.55
C LEU A 422 8.95 -16.30 29.92
N LEU A 423 9.80 -15.72 29.04
CA LEU A 423 10.34 -14.38 29.23
C LEU A 423 9.25 -13.31 29.32
N VAL A 424 8.32 -13.32 28.36
CA VAL A 424 7.26 -12.29 28.31
C VAL A 424 6.17 -12.56 29.34
N GLY A 425 5.78 -13.85 29.54
CA GLY A 425 4.65 -14.21 30.40
C GLY A 425 4.99 -14.27 31.90
N LEU A 426 6.24 -14.63 32.28
CA LEU A 426 6.60 -14.84 33.68
C LEU A 426 7.54 -13.79 34.24
N THR A 427 8.59 -13.40 33.51
CA THR A 427 9.65 -12.53 34.04
C THR A 427 9.15 -11.20 34.62
N PRO A 428 8.15 -10.50 34.06
CA PRO A 428 7.67 -9.25 34.64
C PRO A 428 7.06 -9.41 36.04
N PHE A 429 6.53 -10.58 36.33
CA PHE A 429 5.75 -10.82 37.56
C PHE A 429 6.55 -11.50 38.68
N ILE A 430 7.60 -12.26 38.34
CA ILE A 430 8.39 -13.08 39.27
C ILE A 430 9.66 -12.32 39.68
N GLY A 431 10.17 -12.67 40.89
CA GLY A 431 11.41 -12.09 41.43
C GLY A 431 11.23 -10.75 42.12
N GLU A 432 12.34 -10.07 42.33
CA GLU A 432 12.36 -8.74 42.92
C GLU A 432 12.23 -7.63 41.87
N VAL A 433 11.76 -6.46 42.31
CA VAL A 433 11.75 -5.27 41.48
C VAL A 433 13.19 -4.90 41.12
N LYS A 434 13.53 -4.88 39.84
CA LYS A 434 14.90 -4.71 39.36
C LYS A 434 15.28 -3.27 39.06
N GLY A 435 14.33 -2.43 38.66
CA GLY A 435 14.54 -1.05 38.25
C GLY A 435 13.73 -0.04 39.08
N ALA A 436 14.09 1.24 38.97
CA ALA A 436 13.27 2.33 39.46
C ALA A 436 12.19 2.60 38.36
N PHE A 437 10.95 2.25 38.69
CA PHE A 437 9.86 2.56 37.79
C PHE A 437 9.59 4.06 37.71
N THR A 438 9.22 4.54 36.50
CA THR A 438 8.86 5.98 36.36
C THR A 438 7.49 6.30 36.96
N ARG A 439 6.70 5.24 37.26
CA ARG A 439 5.38 5.34 37.91
C ARG A 439 5.28 4.27 38.99
N ASP A 440 4.51 4.52 40.02
CA ASP A 440 4.19 3.50 41.02
C ASP A 440 3.37 2.38 40.36
N PRO A 441 3.82 1.12 40.44
CA PRO A 441 3.12 0.02 39.83
C PRO A 441 1.68 -0.13 40.34
N HIS A 442 0.71 -0.11 39.45
CA HIS A 442 -0.70 -0.27 39.80
C HIS A 442 -1.44 -1.08 38.73
N GLU A 443 -2.52 -1.74 39.12
CA GLU A 443 -3.33 -2.51 38.20
C GLU A 443 -4.03 -1.62 37.18
N ALA A 444 -4.10 -2.10 35.95
CA ALA A 444 -4.82 -1.44 34.88
C ALA A 444 -6.34 -1.42 35.14
N THR A 445 -7.04 -0.53 34.46
CA THR A 445 -8.53 -0.46 34.55
C THR A 445 -9.19 -1.74 34.01
N PRO A 446 -10.42 -2.08 34.44
CA PRO A 446 -11.14 -3.29 33.97
C PRO A 446 -11.23 -3.42 32.45
N SER A 447 -11.38 -2.31 31.72
CA SER A 447 -11.39 -2.31 30.27
C SER A 447 -10.06 -2.82 29.65
N MET A 448 -8.97 -2.75 30.41
CA MET A 448 -7.65 -3.15 29.93
C MET A 448 -7.27 -4.59 30.32
N TRP A 449 -7.59 -5.08 31.49
CA TRP A 449 -7.21 -6.44 31.91
C TRP A 449 -8.25 -7.52 31.50
N VAL A 450 -9.52 -7.16 31.25
CA VAL A 450 -10.56 -8.13 30.84
C VAL A 450 -10.19 -8.81 29.50
N GLY A 451 -9.64 -8.08 28.51
CA GLY A 451 -9.25 -8.64 27.23
C GLY A 451 -8.21 -9.77 27.34
N PRO A 452 -7.04 -9.54 27.95
CA PRO A 452 -6.03 -10.59 28.18
C PRO A 452 -6.57 -11.79 28.95
N LEU A 453 -7.42 -11.56 29.94
CA LEU A 453 -7.99 -12.61 30.76
C LEU A 453 -8.96 -13.50 29.95
N ILE A 454 -9.88 -12.89 29.18
CA ILE A 454 -10.80 -13.65 28.30
C ILE A 454 -10.01 -14.50 27.30
N LEU A 455 -8.97 -13.93 26.66
CA LEU A 455 -8.15 -14.65 25.70
C LEU A 455 -7.33 -15.78 26.36
N GLY A 456 -6.85 -15.59 27.59
CA GLY A 456 -6.19 -16.61 28.37
C GLY A 456 -7.14 -17.76 28.76
N ILE A 457 -8.37 -17.43 29.23
CA ILE A 457 -9.41 -18.41 29.52
C ILE A 457 -9.83 -19.15 28.23
N GLY A 458 -9.98 -18.47 27.11
CA GLY A 458 -10.26 -19.09 25.83
C GLY A 458 -9.17 -20.08 25.40
N GLY A 459 -7.90 -19.72 25.60
CA GLY A 459 -6.78 -20.64 25.37
C GLY A 459 -6.79 -21.88 26.27
N LEU A 460 -7.23 -21.74 27.50
CA LEU A 460 -7.41 -22.86 28.43
C LEU A 460 -8.63 -23.70 28.06
N ALA A 461 -9.77 -23.08 27.74
CA ALA A 461 -11.00 -23.77 27.39
C ALA A 461 -10.82 -24.64 26.14
N PHE A 462 -10.24 -24.10 25.07
CA PHE A 462 -9.96 -24.85 23.84
C PHE A 462 -8.83 -25.89 24.01
N GLY A 463 -7.92 -25.69 24.97
CA GLY A 463 -6.94 -26.68 25.33
C GLY A 463 -7.51 -27.89 26.06
N LEU A 464 -8.48 -27.67 26.98
CA LEU A 464 -9.17 -28.72 27.71
C LEU A 464 -10.27 -29.40 26.88
N TYR A 465 -10.96 -28.65 26.03
CA TYR A 465 -12.07 -29.12 25.21
C TYR A 465 -11.89 -28.76 23.73
N PRO A 466 -10.85 -29.31 23.05
CA PRO A 466 -10.57 -29.02 21.66
C PRO A 466 -11.73 -29.41 20.72
N SER A 467 -12.51 -30.45 21.09
CA SER A 467 -13.70 -30.91 20.37
C SER A 467 -14.79 -29.85 20.23
N SER A 468 -14.72 -28.76 20.97
CA SER A 468 -15.65 -27.62 20.80
C SER A 468 -15.50 -26.87 19.49
N ILE A 469 -14.31 -26.93 18.85
CA ILE A 469 -13.98 -26.19 17.64
C ILE A 469 -13.41 -27.04 16.50
N ASP A 470 -12.92 -28.28 16.78
CA ASP A 470 -12.24 -29.11 15.77
C ASP A 470 -13.17 -29.54 14.63
N HIS A 471 -14.28 -30.23 14.95
CA HIS A 471 -15.26 -30.74 13.97
C HIS A 471 -16.16 -29.64 13.40
N THR A 472 -16.16 -28.46 13.99
CA THR A 472 -17.01 -27.34 13.53
C THR A 472 -16.23 -26.30 12.73
N LEU A 473 -15.47 -25.47 13.42
CA LEU A 473 -14.79 -24.33 12.81
C LEU A 473 -13.49 -24.73 12.08
N LEU A 474 -12.66 -25.60 12.69
CA LEU A 474 -11.35 -25.94 12.11
C LEU A 474 -11.50 -26.87 10.91
N GLN A 475 -12.38 -27.86 10.99
CA GLN A 475 -12.69 -28.74 9.86
C GLN A 475 -13.28 -27.96 8.68
N ALA A 476 -14.24 -27.06 8.94
CA ALA A 476 -14.81 -26.21 7.90
C ALA A 476 -13.75 -25.28 7.27
N ALA A 477 -12.83 -24.73 8.07
CA ALA A 477 -11.75 -23.87 7.56
C ALA A 477 -10.73 -24.67 6.73
N GLN A 478 -10.40 -25.89 7.14
CA GLN A 478 -9.56 -26.83 6.38
C GLN A 478 -10.22 -27.18 5.04
N ALA A 479 -11.51 -27.53 5.07
CA ALA A 479 -12.29 -27.86 3.86
C ALA A 479 -12.34 -26.68 2.88
N GLY A 480 -12.43 -25.44 3.37
CA GLY A 480 -12.37 -24.24 2.54
C GLY A 480 -11.02 -24.02 1.84
N ILE A 481 -9.93 -24.62 2.36
CA ILE A 481 -8.59 -24.57 1.76
C ILE A 481 -8.33 -25.75 0.82
N LEU A 482 -8.67 -26.95 1.24
CA LEU A 482 -8.42 -28.18 0.48
C LEU A 482 -9.50 -28.49 -0.56
N GLN A 483 -10.67 -27.86 -0.46
CA GLN A 483 -11.90 -28.16 -1.23
C GLN A 483 -12.41 -29.60 -1.03
N GLU A 484 -11.91 -30.27 0.01
CA GLU A 484 -12.31 -31.59 0.45
C GLU A 484 -12.46 -31.57 1.97
N SER A 485 -13.44 -32.29 2.50
CA SER A 485 -13.67 -32.37 3.94
C SER A 485 -12.97 -33.59 4.52
N HIS A 486 -12.01 -33.37 5.41
CA HIS A 486 -11.34 -34.40 6.19
C HIS A 486 -11.67 -34.22 7.66
N GLU A 487 -11.78 -35.30 8.40
CA GLU A 487 -12.04 -35.25 9.84
C GLU A 487 -10.86 -34.62 10.58
N VAL A 488 -11.14 -33.57 11.33
CA VAL A 488 -10.17 -32.94 12.22
C VAL A 488 -10.44 -33.38 13.64
N HIS A 489 -9.54 -34.18 14.18
CA HIS A 489 -9.62 -34.64 15.57
C HIS A 489 -8.44 -34.11 16.39
N LEU A 490 -8.75 -33.22 17.34
CA LEU A 490 -7.76 -32.66 18.25
C LEU A 490 -7.95 -33.22 19.66
N ALA A 491 -6.89 -33.64 20.29
CA ALA A 491 -6.93 -34.02 21.68
C ALA A 491 -5.75 -33.48 22.46
N LEU A 492 -5.91 -33.32 23.76
CA LEU A 492 -4.82 -32.89 24.64
C LEU A 492 -3.76 -33.99 24.83
N TRP A 493 -4.16 -35.23 24.69
CA TRP A 493 -3.32 -36.38 24.91
C TRP A 493 -3.60 -37.49 23.89
N HIS A 494 -2.57 -37.86 23.12
CA HIS A 494 -2.59 -38.93 22.11
C HIS A 494 -1.66 -40.11 22.49
N GLY A 495 -1.26 -40.20 23.75
CA GLY A 495 -0.22 -41.16 24.19
C GLY A 495 1.21 -40.64 24.01
N ILE A 496 2.17 -41.55 24.18
CA ILE A 496 3.61 -41.22 24.00
C ILE A 496 3.97 -41.38 22.53
N THR A 497 3.74 -40.33 21.76
CA THR A 497 4.03 -40.24 20.33
C THR A 497 5.40 -39.63 20.08
N PRO A 498 5.99 -39.76 18.88
CA PRO A 498 7.20 -39.04 18.51
C PRO A 498 7.02 -37.50 18.57
N ALA A 499 5.82 -36.96 18.27
CA ALA A 499 5.48 -35.56 18.42
C ALA A 499 5.53 -35.09 19.87
N PHE A 500 5.01 -35.89 20.79
CA PHE A 500 5.09 -35.66 22.24
C PHE A 500 6.54 -35.68 22.75
N ILE A 501 7.37 -36.62 22.29
CA ILE A 501 8.80 -36.66 22.63
C ILE A 501 9.50 -35.39 22.14
N ALA A 502 9.22 -34.98 20.92
CA ALA A 502 9.74 -33.71 20.38
C ALA A 502 9.27 -32.49 21.21
N SER A 503 8.04 -32.53 21.74
CA SER A 503 7.52 -31.50 22.64
C SER A 503 8.28 -31.48 23.98
N LEU A 504 8.61 -32.60 24.57
CA LEU A 504 9.41 -32.67 25.79
C LEU A 504 10.84 -32.13 25.59
N VAL A 505 11.48 -32.46 24.46
CA VAL A 505 12.78 -31.91 24.07
C VAL A 505 12.69 -30.39 23.91
N THR A 506 11.64 -29.90 23.25
CA THR A 506 11.40 -28.48 23.07
C THR A 506 11.24 -27.76 24.42
N PHE A 507 10.52 -28.32 25.39
CA PHE A 507 10.36 -27.72 26.71
C PHE A 507 11.69 -27.70 27.49
N ALA A 508 12.43 -28.79 27.47
CA ALA A 508 13.71 -28.89 28.18
C ALA A 508 14.70 -27.84 27.65
N LEU A 509 14.90 -27.79 26.34
CA LEU A 509 15.79 -26.84 25.69
C LEU A 509 15.28 -25.40 25.82
N GLY A 510 13.97 -25.17 25.69
CA GLY A 510 13.38 -23.83 25.87
C GLY A 510 13.50 -23.34 27.33
N GLY A 511 13.40 -24.22 28.32
CA GLY A 511 13.68 -23.90 29.71
C GLY A 511 15.14 -23.48 29.92
N VAL A 512 16.09 -24.19 29.27
CA VAL A 512 17.51 -23.80 29.28
C VAL A 512 17.71 -22.43 28.64
N VAL A 513 17.08 -22.16 27.48
CA VAL A 513 17.12 -20.84 26.82
C VAL A 513 16.60 -19.76 27.77
N TYR A 514 15.49 -20.00 28.46
CA TYR A 514 14.96 -19.07 29.46
C TYR A 514 15.93 -18.80 30.62
N ALA A 515 16.49 -19.88 31.22
CA ALA A 515 17.37 -19.79 32.36
C ALA A 515 18.68 -19.02 32.02
N PHE A 516 19.23 -19.24 30.82
CA PHE A 516 20.49 -18.65 30.39
C PHE A 516 20.32 -17.48 29.40
N TRP A 517 19.12 -16.95 29.27
CA TRP A 517 18.80 -15.91 28.26
C TRP A 517 19.72 -14.70 28.31
N GLN A 518 20.08 -14.20 29.48
CA GLN A 518 20.95 -13.01 29.60
C GLN A 518 22.33 -13.24 29.01
N GLY A 519 22.95 -14.42 29.27
CA GLY A 519 24.21 -14.79 28.65
C GLY A 519 24.09 -15.08 27.15
N LEU A 520 23.03 -15.77 26.76
CA LEU A 520 22.76 -16.11 25.35
C LEU A 520 22.60 -14.85 24.52
N ARG A 521 21.85 -13.86 25.00
CA ARG A 521 21.56 -12.60 24.29
C ARG A 521 22.83 -11.83 23.91
N VAL A 522 23.86 -11.82 24.77
CA VAL A 522 25.12 -11.14 24.54
C VAL A 522 26.24 -12.08 24.06
N SER A 523 25.92 -13.32 23.71
CA SER A 523 26.89 -14.28 23.21
C SER A 523 27.40 -13.94 21.80
N ALA A 524 28.61 -14.39 21.48
CA ALA A 524 29.16 -14.26 20.14
C ALA A 524 28.28 -14.87 19.03
N PHE A 525 27.54 -15.93 19.36
CA PHE A 525 26.54 -16.51 18.46
C PHE A 525 25.47 -15.49 18.08
N MET A 526 24.87 -14.81 19.08
CA MET A 526 23.83 -13.81 18.84
C MET A 526 24.38 -12.51 18.23
N GLU A 527 25.63 -12.15 18.51
CA GLU A 527 26.34 -11.08 17.78
C GLU A 527 26.53 -11.45 16.32
N GLY A 528 26.94 -12.69 16.02
CA GLY A 528 27.06 -13.20 14.66
C GLY A 528 25.74 -13.19 13.90
N VAL A 529 24.65 -13.64 14.53
CA VAL A 529 23.28 -13.53 13.99
C VAL A 529 22.96 -12.08 13.69
N GLY A 530 23.31 -11.15 14.58
CA GLY A 530 23.10 -9.72 14.39
C GLY A 530 23.94 -9.11 13.28
N ALA A 531 25.19 -9.54 13.12
CA ALA A 531 26.06 -9.06 12.07
C ALA A 531 25.59 -9.53 10.68
N VAL A 532 25.20 -10.80 10.55
CA VAL A 532 24.64 -11.34 9.30
C VAL A 532 23.34 -10.63 8.90
N PHE A 533 22.47 -10.35 9.85
CA PHE A 533 21.20 -9.69 9.61
C PHE A 533 21.23 -8.18 9.90
N GLY A 534 22.33 -7.62 10.37
CA GLY A 534 22.52 -6.19 10.64
C GLY A 534 22.63 -5.34 9.37
N TRP A 535 23.11 -5.94 8.28
CA TRP A 535 22.96 -5.46 6.90
C TRP A 535 21.61 -5.89 6.31
N GLY A 536 20.63 -6.10 7.18
CA GLY A 536 19.38 -6.72 6.83
C GLY A 536 18.58 -5.96 5.80
N PRO A 537 17.54 -6.63 5.26
CA PRO A 537 16.68 -6.07 4.21
C PRO A 537 16.12 -4.69 4.54
N GLY A 538 15.94 -4.36 5.83
CA GLY A 538 15.49 -3.05 6.28
C GLY A 538 16.47 -1.91 5.98
N GLU A 539 17.76 -2.14 6.13
CA GLU A 539 18.81 -1.18 5.80
C GLU A 539 18.93 -0.98 4.29
N VAL A 540 18.90 -2.10 3.54
CA VAL A 540 18.91 -2.07 2.07
C VAL A 540 17.70 -1.29 1.54
N PHE A 541 16.53 -1.53 2.12
CA PHE A 541 15.30 -0.79 1.76
C PHE A 541 15.46 0.72 2.02
N GLU A 542 15.96 1.13 3.19
CA GLU A 542 16.13 2.55 3.51
C GLU A 542 17.16 3.22 2.60
N ARG A 543 18.31 2.57 2.37
CA ARG A 543 19.32 3.09 1.44
C ARG A 543 18.78 3.18 0.01
N GLY A 544 18.01 2.17 -0.44
CA GLY A 544 17.36 2.17 -1.75
C GLY A 544 16.33 3.29 -1.89
N LEU A 545 15.51 3.51 -0.85
CA LEU A 545 14.50 4.56 -0.82
C LEU A 545 15.15 5.96 -0.89
N TYR A 546 16.13 6.23 -0.03
CA TYR A 546 16.84 7.52 -0.05
C TYR A 546 17.66 7.69 -1.32
N GLY A 547 18.30 6.63 -1.81
CA GLY A 547 19.00 6.64 -3.10
C GLY A 547 18.07 6.96 -4.26
N GLY A 548 16.88 6.37 -4.29
CA GLY A 548 15.83 6.67 -5.26
C GLY A 548 15.37 8.12 -5.21
N VAL A 549 15.16 8.68 -4.02
CA VAL A 549 14.80 10.10 -3.83
C VAL A 549 15.92 11.02 -4.35
N HIS A 550 17.18 10.71 -4.02
CA HIS A 550 18.33 11.47 -4.52
C HIS A 550 18.46 11.38 -6.03
N LEU A 551 18.29 10.18 -6.61
CA LEU A 551 18.33 9.98 -8.06
C LEU A 551 17.20 10.74 -8.75
N SER A 552 15.96 10.63 -8.24
CA SER A 552 14.81 11.40 -8.73
C SER A 552 15.09 12.90 -8.70
N GLY A 553 15.62 13.40 -7.58
CA GLY A 553 16.00 14.80 -7.45
C GLY A 553 17.09 15.23 -8.44
N ALA A 554 18.06 14.34 -8.73
CA ALA A 554 19.09 14.60 -9.71
C ALA A 554 18.53 14.62 -11.15
N ILE A 555 17.65 13.67 -11.48
CA ILE A 555 16.96 13.63 -12.77
C ILE A 555 16.06 14.87 -12.93
N THR A 556 15.25 15.19 -11.92
CA THR A 556 14.36 16.35 -11.93
C THR A 556 15.15 17.64 -12.15
N ARG A 557 16.27 17.86 -11.45
CA ARG A 557 17.11 19.05 -11.67
C ARG A 557 17.71 19.13 -13.06
N ARG A 558 17.93 17.99 -13.73
CA ARG A 558 18.41 17.98 -15.13
C ARG A 558 17.29 18.24 -16.12
N VAL A 559 16.16 17.58 -15.92
CA VAL A 559 14.99 17.69 -16.82
C VAL A 559 14.27 19.03 -16.62
N GLN A 560 14.09 19.44 -15.37
CA GLN A 560 13.45 20.71 -14.99
C GLN A 560 14.49 21.74 -14.52
N ASN A 561 15.39 22.09 -15.42
CA ASN A 561 16.49 23.02 -15.14
C ASN A 561 16.06 24.50 -15.12
N GLY A 562 14.78 24.80 -15.32
CA GLY A 562 14.22 26.16 -15.37
C GLY A 562 14.55 26.92 -16.65
N GLN A 563 15.23 26.31 -17.60
CA GLN A 563 15.53 26.94 -18.88
C GLN A 563 14.49 26.56 -19.93
N PHE A 564 13.51 27.44 -20.18
CA PHE A 564 12.41 27.23 -21.12
C PHE A 564 12.86 26.76 -22.51
N ARG A 565 14.02 27.24 -22.94
CA ARG A 565 14.64 26.85 -24.20
C ARG A 565 14.85 25.34 -24.35
N TRP A 566 15.33 24.66 -23.28
CA TRP A 566 15.50 23.20 -23.29
C TRP A 566 14.18 22.46 -23.39
N TYR A 567 13.13 23.01 -22.77
CA TYR A 567 11.78 22.41 -22.87
C TYR A 567 11.26 22.51 -24.29
N LEU A 568 11.36 23.69 -24.92
CA LEU A 568 10.98 23.85 -26.33
C LEU A 568 11.79 22.93 -27.24
N CYS A 569 13.11 22.89 -27.09
CA CYS A 569 13.97 22.03 -27.89
C CYS A 569 13.59 20.55 -27.74
N ALA A 570 13.35 20.08 -26.51
CA ALA A 570 12.90 18.71 -26.24
C ALA A 570 11.54 18.40 -26.88
N THR A 571 10.58 19.33 -26.77
CA THR A 571 9.24 19.17 -27.35
C THR A 571 9.31 19.06 -28.87
N PHE A 572 10.02 19.96 -29.54
CA PHE A 572 10.15 19.95 -31.01
C PHE A 572 10.96 18.76 -31.50
N LEU A 573 12.00 18.37 -30.76
CA LEU A 573 12.78 17.17 -31.10
C LEU A 573 11.93 15.89 -30.92
N SER A 574 11.12 15.80 -29.88
CA SER A 574 10.19 14.68 -29.67
C SER A 574 9.17 14.60 -30.80
N LEU A 575 8.63 15.73 -31.25
CA LEU A 575 7.73 15.81 -32.40
C LEU A 575 8.40 15.25 -33.66
N LEU A 576 9.64 15.72 -33.94
CA LEU A 576 10.41 15.26 -35.10
C LEU A 576 10.67 13.74 -35.05
N VAL A 577 11.06 13.21 -33.89
CA VAL A 577 11.40 11.78 -33.75
C VAL A 577 10.15 10.92 -33.82
N LEU A 578 9.07 11.26 -33.13
CA LEU A 578 7.87 10.43 -33.05
C LEU A 578 7.07 10.50 -34.36
N VAL A 579 6.78 11.70 -34.85
CA VAL A 579 5.94 11.86 -36.06
C VAL A 579 6.76 11.58 -37.31
N GLY A 580 7.96 12.14 -37.42
CA GLY A 580 8.86 11.90 -38.56
C GLY A 580 9.31 10.44 -38.64
N GLY A 581 9.65 9.84 -37.50
CA GLY A 581 10.00 8.41 -37.43
C GLY A 581 8.80 7.52 -37.80
N GLY A 582 7.60 7.85 -37.35
CA GLY A 582 6.36 7.15 -37.74
C GLY A 582 6.07 7.23 -39.22
N MET A 583 6.25 8.40 -39.84
CA MET A 583 6.07 8.58 -41.28
C MET A 583 7.10 7.77 -42.09
N LEU A 584 8.35 7.78 -41.68
CA LEU A 584 9.39 6.98 -42.33
C LEU A 584 9.14 5.49 -42.19
N ALA A 585 8.73 5.02 -41.01
CA ALA A 585 8.40 3.60 -40.76
C ALA A 585 7.14 3.13 -41.52
N GLY A 586 6.16 4.03 -41.70
CA GLY A 586 4.91 3.77 -42.44
C GLY A 586 5.07 3.77 -43.97
N GLY A 587 6.26 4.05 -44.51
CA GLY A 587 6.52 4.06 -45.97
C GLY A 587 5.84 5.22 -46.71
N GLY A 588 5.36 6.24 -46.00
CA GLY A 588 4.71 7.43 -46.57
C GLY A 588 5.73 8.35 -47.26
N GLY A 589 5.94 8.17 -48.53
CA GLY A 589 6.64 9.16 -49.35
C GLY A 589 5.68 10.27 -49.76
N ALA A 590 6.02 11.54 -49.52
CA ALA A 590 5.27 12.67 -50.07
C ALA A 590 5.74 12.89 -51.50
N GLU A 591 4.84 12.73 -52.46
CA GLU A 591 5.06 13.23 -53.81
C GLU A 591 4.75 14.74 -53.86
N PHE A 592 5.78 15.54 -54.05
CA PHE A 592 5.59 16.98 -54.22
C PHE A 592 5.16 17.26 -55.68
N SER A 593 3.84 17.44 -55.90
CA SER A 593 3.34 17.89 -57.18
C SER A 593 2.94 19.37 -57.12
N PHE A 594 3.59 20.20 -57.90
CA PHE A 594 3.17 21.60 -58.10
C PHE A 594 2.17 21.64 -59.25
N SER A 595 0.90 21.76 -58.95
CA SER A 595 -0.15 21.96 -59.94
C SER A 595 -0.86 23.29 -59.64
N GLY A 596 -0.59 24.31 -60.40
CA GLY A 596 -1.29 25.61 -60.30
C GLY A 596 -0.53 26.79 -60.90
N GLU A 597 -1.25 27.78 -61.41
CA GLU A 597 -0.67 29.07 -61.81
C GLU A 597 -0.34 29.88 -60.56
N ILE A 598 0.95 30.11 -60.31
CA ILE A 598 1.43 30.98 -59.23
C ILE A 598 1.15 32.43 -59.61
N ARG A 599 0.37 33.14 -58.80
CA ARG A 599 0.00 34.53 -59.02
C ARG A 599 0.98 35.47 -58.29
N TYR A 600 1.25 36.62 -58.90
CA TYR A 600 2.24 37.59 -58.39
C TYR A 600 1.93 38.07 -56.96
N TYR A 601 0.67 38.24 -56.58
CA TYR A 601 0.27 38.66 -55.25
C TYR A 601 0.50 37.59 -54.18
N GLU A 602 0.41 36.29 -54.52
CA GLU A 602 0.76 35.15 -53.62
C GLU A 602 2.25 35.18 -53.32
N VAL A 603 3.11 35.40 -54.32
CA VAL A 603 4.55 35.53 -54.16
C VAL A 603 4.91 36.75 -53.31
N ALA A 604 4.24 37.89 -53.56
CA ALA A 604 4.47 39.11 -52.83
C ALA A 604 4.10 38.93 -51.33
N LEU A 605 2.96 38.32 -51.08
CA LEU A 605 2.50 38.03 -49.69
C LEU A 605 3.39 37.03 -48.98
N ALA A 606 3.76 35.93 -49.61
CA ALA A 606 4.72 34.95 -49.04
C ALA A 606 6.07 35.61 -48.73
N THR A 607 6.56 36.47 -49.65
CA THR A 607 7.80 37.22 -49.45
C THR A 607 7.69 38.17 -48.24
N LEU A 608 6.58 38.87 -48.10
CA LEU A 608 6.31 39.75 -46.94
C LEU A 608 6.33 38.99 -45.61
N ILE A 609 5.67 37.82 -45.55
CA ILE A 609 5.66 36.95 -44.40
C ILE A 609 7.08 36.49 -44.05
N LEU A 610 7.84 35.99 -45.02
CA LEU A 610 9.22 35.56 -44.82
C LEU A 610 10.13 36.67 -44.34
N LEU A 611 10.01 37.87 -44.91
CA LEU A 611 10.78 39.05 -44.49
C LEU A 611 10.41 39.49 -43.07
N SER A 612 9.13 39.42 -42.68
CA SER A 612 8.68 39.78 -41.35
C SER A 612 9.24 38.79 -40.31
N ILE A 613 9.22 37.48 -40.58
CA ILE A 613 9.80 36.46 -39.74
C ILE A 613 11.32 36.66 -39.62
N ALA A 614 12.01 36.90 -40.74
CA ALA A 614 13.44 37.15 -40.73
C ALA A 614 13.81 38.41 -39.91
N ALA A 615 13.03 39.46 -39.99
CA ALA A 615 13.18 40.66 -39.19
C ALA A 615 12.97 40.38 -37.69
N ALA A 616 11.91 39.63 -37.34
CA ALA A 616 11.62 39.27 -35.98
C ALA A 616 12.74 38.42 -35.32
N VAL A 617 13.36 37.51 -36.09
CA VAL A 617 14.46 36.64 -35.58
C VAL A 617 15.78 37.42 -35.45
N ARG A 618 16.03 38.41 -36.30
CA ARG A 618 17.29 39.19 -36.35
C ARG A 618 17.34 40.38 -35.39
N THR A 619 16.21 40.93 -35.04
CA THR A 619 16.18 42.12 -34.19
C THR A 619 16.49 41.82 -32.74
N HIS A 620 17.20 42.74 -32.08
CA HIS A 620 17.43 42.74 -30.63
C HIS A 620 16.41 43.63 -29.89
N ASP A 621 15.61 44.38 -30.62
CA ASP A 621 14.54 45.20 -30.04
C ASP A 621 13.24 44.36 -29.98
N ARG A 622 12.69 44.20 -28.79
CA ARG A 622 11.49 43.41 -28.55
C ARG A 622 10.25 44.01 -29.20
N PHE A 623 10.18 45.35 -29.21
CA PHE A 623 9.04 46.04 -29.82
C PHE A 623 9.03 45.81 -31.32
N VAL A 624 10.20 45.92 -31.94
CA VAL A 624 10.38 45.62 -33.37
C VAL A 624 10.09 44.16 -33.69
N ALA A 625 10.52 43.23 -32.81
CA ALA A 625 10.24 41.79 -32.96
C ALA A 625 8.74 41.49 -32.95
N ILE A 626 8.01 42.08 -31.99
CA ILE A 626 6.56 41.89 -31.86
C ILE A 626 5.84 42.47 -33.07
N LEU A 627 6.19 43.68 -33.49
CA LEU A 627 5.59 44.31 -34.68
C LEU A 627 5.86 43.46 -35.92
N ALA A 628 7.09 42.95 -36.09
CA ALA A 628 7.42 42.11 -37.24
C ALA A 628 6.63 40.80 -37.23
N LEU A 629 6.47 40.14 -36.08
CA LEU A 629 5.62 38.94 -35.95
C LEU A 629 4.16 39.27 -36.32
N SER A 630 3.62 40.40 -35.86
CA SER A 630 2.26 40.77 -36.17
C SER A 630 2.05 41.05 -37.65
N VAL A 631 3.03 41.66 -38.37
CA VAL A 631 2.99 41.75 -39.82
C VAL A 631 2.87 40.40 -40.50
N GLY A 632 3.64 39.40 -39.99
CA GLY A 632 3.52 38.02 -40.45
C GLY A 632 2.14 37.42 -40.19
N GLY A 633 1.59 37.63 -38.99
CA GLY A 633 0.24 37.19 -38.59
C GLY A 633 -0.87 37.78 -39.44
N TYR A 634 -0.81 39.05 -39.72
CA TYR A 634 -1.73 39.72 -40.66
C TYR A 634 -1.55 39.22 -42.10
N GLY A 635 -0.32 38.93 -42.50
CA GLY A 635 -0.03 38.25 -43.77
C GLY A 635 -0.73 36.91 -43.91
N VAL A 636 -0.72 36.08 -42.82
CA VAL A 636 -1.46 34.83 -42.80
C VAL A 636 -2.97 35.03 -42.88
N ALA A 637 -3.52 36.06 -42.23
CA ALA A 637 -4.94 36.38 -42.34
C ALA A 637 -5.33 36.74 -43.79
N LEU A 638 -4.46 37.44 -44.52
CA LEU A 638 -4.67 37.70 -45.93
C LEU A 638 -4.58 36.45 -46.79
N VAL A 639 -3.71 35.45 -46.45
CA VAL A 639 -3.70 34.18 -47.13
C VAL A 639 -5.06 33.49 -46.97
N TYR A 640 -5.61 33.42 -45.75
CA TYR A 640 -6.95 32.87 -45.55
C TYR A 640 -8.04 33.55 -46.38
N LEU A 641 -7.99 34.85 -46.45
CA LEU A 641 -8.95 35.60 -47.27
C LEU A 641 -8.82 35.27 -48.76
N LEU A 642 -7.60 35.19 -49.30
CA LEU A 642 -7.35 34.87 -50.70
C LEU A 642 -7.77 33.47 -51.09
N PHE A 643 -7.69 32.51 -50.16
CA PHE A 643 -8.08 31.13 -50.36
C PHE A 643 -9.55 30.83 -49.95
N GLY A 644 -10.38 31.85 -49.75
CA GLY A 644 -11.82 31.71 -49.55
C GLY A 644 -12.23 31.28 -48.13
N ALA A 645 -11.40 31.58 -47.13
CA ALA A 645 -11.69 31.32 -45.73
C ALA A 645 -11.88 32.61 -44.92
N PRO A 646 -12.95 33.38 -45.15
CA PRO A 646 -13.14 34.70 -44.52
C PRO A 646 -13.33 34.64 -43.01
N ASP A 647 -13.97 33.59 -42.49
CA ASP A 647 -14.16 33.41 -41.06
C ASP A 647 -12.83 33.19 -40.32
N LEU A 648 -11.92 32.36 -40.90
CA LEU A 648 -10.58 32.21 -40.38
C LEU A 648 -9.76 33.49 -40.45
N ALA A 649 -9.88 34.23 -41.57
CA ALA A 649 -9.20 35.50 -41.74
C ALA A 649 -9.61 36.51 -40.66
N MET A 650 -10.89 36.62 -40.38
CA MET A 650 -11.47 37.52 -39.40
C MET A 650 -11.04 37.16 -37.97
N THR A 651 -11.06 35.85 -37.64
CA THR A 651 -10.60 35.35 -36.35
C THR A 651 -9.10 35.58 -36.15
N GLN A 652 -8.26 35.26 -37.16
CA GLN A 652 -6.83 35.53 -37.14
C GLN A 652 -6.53 37.03 -36.94
N PHE A 653 -7.26 37.90 -37.63
CA PHE A 653 -7.10 39.33 -37.50
C PHE A 653 -7.42 39.84 -36.10
N ALA A 654 -8.53 39.35 -35.51
CA ALA A 654 -8.93 39.71 -34.15
C ALA A 654 -7.94 39.20 -33.09
N VAL A 655 -7.52 37.93 -33.19
CA VAL A 655 -6.55 37.31 -32.24
C VAL A 655 -5.19 37.96 -32.35
N GLU A 656 -4.70 38.24 -33.58
CA GLU A 656 -3.42 38.92 -33.77
C GLU A 656 -3.42 40.31 -33.16
N THR A 657 -4.50 41.06 -33.37
CA THR A 657 -4.67 42.40 -32.79
C THR A 657 -4.69 42.37 -31.27
N LEU A 658 -5.44 41.44 -30.68
CA LEU A 658 -5.49 41.24 -29.23
C LEU A 658 -4.15 40.87 -28.66
N THR A 659 -3.47 39.89 -29.30
CA THR A 659 -2.14 39.41 -28.89
C THR A 659 -1.11 40.53 -28.97
N LEU A 660 -1.12 41.34 -30.04
CA LEU A 660 -0.24 42.48 -30.19
C LEU A 660 -0.43 43.46 -29.02
N ILE A 661 -1.67 43.85 -28.72
CA ILE A 661 -1.99 44.76 -27.61
C ILE A 661 -1.50 44.18 -26.27
N LEU A 662 -1.79 42.94 -25.99
CA LEU A 662 -1.37 42.28 -24.76
C LEU A 662 0.16 42.20 -24.63
N LEU A 663 0.86 41.83 -25.70
CA LEU A 663 2.32 41.77 -25.71
C LEU A 663 2.96 43.14 -25.51
N VAL A 664 2.42 44.21 -26.14
CA VAL A 664 2.89 45.58 -25.96
C VAL A 664 2.73 46.05 -24.51
N ILE A 665 1.61 45.71 -23.86
CA ILE A 665 1.38 46.01 -22.43
C ILE A 665 2.37 45.26 -21.54
N VAL A 666 2.63 43.99 -21.81
CA VAL A 666 3.48 43.12 -20.99
C VAL A 666 4.97 43.37 -21.22
N ILE A 667 5.38 43.87 -22.38
CA ILE A 667 6.80 44.05 -22.76
C ILE A 667 7.57 44.93 -21.76
N VAL A 668 6.90 45.90 -21.14
CA VAL A 668 7.49 46.76 -20.12
C VAL A 668 7.92 46.01 -18.87
N HIS A 669 7.29 44.85 -18.60
CA HIS A 669 7.55 44.04 -17.43
C HIS A 669 8.54 42.89 -17.69
N LEU A 670 8.88 42.62 -18.94
CA LEU A 670 9.79 41.53 -19.31
C LEU A 670 11.26 41.95 -19.16
N PRO A 671 12.18 41.04 -18.78
CA PRO A 671 13.62 41.30 -18.75
C PRO A 671 14.18 41.53 -20.17
N GLY A 672 15.25 42.30 -20.35
CA GLY A 672 15.92 42.55 -21.64
C GLY A 672 16.29 41.29 -22.42
N ILE A 673 16.24 41.33 -23.76
CA ILE A 673 16.83 40.28 -24.58
C ILE A 673 18.31 40.25 -24.22
N GLN A 674 18.79 39.12 -23.67
CA GLN A 674 20.20 38.97 -23.30
C GLN A 674 21.00 38.64 -24.57
N GLY A 675 22.25 39.09 -24.58
CA GLY A 675 23.16 39.09 -25.71
C GLY A 675 23.36 37.82 -26.55
N ASP A 676 24.21 37.91 -27.53
CA ASP A 676 24.40 36.88 -28.57
C ASP A 676 24.72 35.46 -28.04
N GLU A 677 23.88 34.54 -28.41
CA GLU A 677 24.04 33.13 -28.11
C GLU A 677 25.22 32.49 -28.89
N PRO A 678 25.91 31.53 -28.32
CA PRO A 678 26.97 30.79 -28.99
C PRO A 678 26.51 30.18 -30.32
N ILE A 679 27.38 30.20 -31.34
CA ILE A 679 27.04 29.70 -32.68
C ILE A 679 26.51 28.26 -32.67
N GLY A 680 27.11 27.36 -31.83
CA GLY A 680 26.63 25.98 -31.73
C GLY A 680 25.18 25.83 -31.26
N VAL A 681 24.72 26.78 -30.40
CA VAL A 681 23.35 26.81 -29.91
C VAL A 681 22.39 27.30 -30.98
N ARG A 682 22.78 28.36 -31.71
CA ARG A 682 22.00 28.86 -32.84
C ARG A 682 21.85 27.83 -33.96
N LEU A 683 22.94 27.11 -34.26
CA LEU A 683 22.93 26.03 -35.26
C LEU A 683 21.97 24.90 -34.85
N ARG A 684 22.04 24.41 -33.59
CA ARG A 684 21.15 23.41 -33.08
C ARG A 684 19.67 23.83 -33.20
N ASP A 685 19.36 25.02 -32.72
CA ASP A 685 17.98 25.51 -32.71
C ASP A 685 17.49 25.73 -34.15
N GLY A 686 18.36 26.20 -35.05
CA GLY A 686 18.09 26.34 -36.48
C GLY A 686 17.82 24.98 -37.16
N LEU A 687 18.60 23.95 -36.83
CA LEU A 687 18.39 22.59 -37.37
C LEU A 687 17.05 21.99 -36.88
N VAL A 688 16.75 22.16 -35.61
CA VAL A 688 15.45 21.70 -35.05
C VAL A 688 14.30 22.42 -35.72
N ALA A 689 14.38 23.75 -35.85
CA ALA A 689 13.35 24.54 -36.52
C ALA A 689 13.17 24.17 -38.00
N ALA A 690 14.25 23.99 -38.74
CA ALA A 690 14.24 23.57 -40.15
C ALA A 690 13.64 22.13 -40.27
N GLY A 691 13.98 21.23 -39.36
CA GLY A 691 13.42 19.87 -39.32
C GLY A 691 11.91 19.88 -39.06
N CYS A 692 11.45 20.69 -38.09
CA CYS A 692 10.02 20.81 -37.83
C CYS A 692 9.28 21.48 -39.02
N GLY A 693 9.87 22.49 -39.65
CA GLY A 693 9.31 23.08 -40.84
C GLY A 693 9.18 22.10 -42.00
N ALA A 694 10.24 21.30 -42.24
CA ALA A 694 10.21 20.25 -43.25
C ALA A 694 9.15 19.17 -42.95
N LEU A 695 9.07 18.72 -41.67
CA LEU A 695 8.06 17.74 -41.23
C LEU A 695 6.63 18.25 -41.44
N LEU A 696 6.34 19.48 -41.02
CA LEU A 696 5.02 20.08 -41.22
C LEU A 696 4.70 20.25 -42.71
N THR A 697 5.64 20.69 -43.54
CA THR A 697 5.47 20.79 -45.00
C THR A 697 5.16 19.41 -45.62
N THR A 698 5.87 18.35 -45.16
CA THR A 698 5.63 16.98 -45.63
C THR A 698 4.25 16.50 -45.21
N ILE A 699 3.83 16.71 -43.96
CA ILE A 699 2.48 16.36 -43.46
C ILE A 699 1.42 17.05 -44.29
N MET A 700 1.55 18.35 -44.50
CA MET A 700 0.60 19.15 -45.28
C MET A 700 0.50 18.65 -46.74
N SER A 701 1.65 18.30 -47.33
CA SER A 701 1.67 17.75 -48.69
C SER A 701 0.96 16.40 -48.78
N VAL A 702 1.16 15.51 -47.79
CA VAL A 702 0.45 14.22 -47.71
C VAL A 702 -1.03 14.41 -47.50
N VAL A 703 -1.43 15.29 -46.59
CA VAL A 703 -2.86 15.57 -46.31
C VAL A 703 -3.58 16.11 -47.53
N ILE A 704 -2.99 17.05 -48.27
CA ILE A 704 -3.59 17.63 -49.49
C ILE A 704 -3.79 16.57 -50.60
N GLN A 705 -2.90 15.55 -50.62
CA GLN A 705 -2.98 14.50 -51.65
C GLN A 705 -3.86 13.32 -51.23
N THR A 706 -4.21 13.20 -49.94
CA THR A 706 -5.07 12.13 -49.47
C THR A 706 -6.53 12.43 -49.74
N SER A 707 -7.26 11.49 -50.35
CA SER A 707 -8.71 11.65 -50.54
C SER A 707 -9.41 11.66 -49.16
N LEU A 708 -10.02 12.78 -48.83
CA LEU A 708 -10.80 12.93 -47.61
C LEU A 708 -12.15 12.21 -47.71
N ASP A 709 -12.55 11.55 -46.62
CA ASP A 709 -13.90 11.03 -46.48
C ASP A 709 -14.84 12.22 -46.13
N LEU A 710 -15.60 12.67 -47.07
CA LEU A 710 -16.46 13.87 -46.93
C LEU A 710 -17.81 13.59 -46.25
N ARG A 711 -18.12 12.34 -45.85
CA ARG A 711 -19.44 11.99 -45.30
C ARG A 711 -19.88 12.87 -44.16
N VAL A 712 -18.98 13.17 -43.21
CA VAL A 712 -19.30 14.05 -42.08
C VAL A 712 -19.43 15.52 -42.51
N SER A 713 -18.53 15.98 -43.36
CA SER A 713 -18.56 17.35 -43.87
C SER A 713 -19.83 17.61 -44.69
N ASP A 714 -20.21 16.70 -45.55
CA ASP A 714 -21.43 16.78 -46.34
C ASP A 714 -22.68 16.76 -45.46
N TYR A 715 -22.72 15.91 -44.43
CA TYR A 715 -23.82 15.86 -43.47
C TYR A 715 -23.95 17.20 -42.73
N LEU A 716 -22.86 17.74 -42.18
CA LEU A 716 -22.87 19.03 -41.48
C LEU A 716 -23.29 20.20 -42.41
N ALA A 717 -22.82 20.18 -43.66
CA ALA A 717 -23.18 21.20 -44.63
C ALA A 717 -24.68 21.17 -44.99
N GLN A 718 -25.25 19.98 -45.21
CA GLN A 718 -26.67 19.82 -45.51
C GLN A 718 -27.56 20.18 -44.33
N LYS A 719 -27.13 19.86 -43.09
CA LYS A 719 -27.94 20.08 -41.89
C LYS A 719 -27.79 21.52 -41.33
N SER A 720 -26.79 22.24 -41.71
CA SER A 720 -26.49 23.59 -41.21
C SER A 720 -27.67 24.56 -41.35
N TYR A 721 -28.35 24.55 -42.50
CA TYR A 721 -29.51 25.42 -42.72
C TYR A 721 -30.82 24.76 -42.25
N THR A 722 -30.97 23.46 -42.50
CA THR A 722 -32.26 22.75 -42.29
C THR A 722 -32.55 22.45 -40.81
N GLU A 723 -31.55 22.29 -39.99
CA GLU A 723 -31.70 21.94 -38.56
C GLU A 723 -31.20 23.07 -37.64
N ALA A 724 -30.14 23.78 -38.00
CA ALA A 724 -29.59 24.86 -37.17
C ALA A 724 -29.93 26.28 -37.69
N GLU A 725 -30.72 26.39 -38.79
CA GLU A 725 -31.21 27.64 -39.39
C GLU A 725 -30.11 28.67 -39.76
N GLY A 726 -28.86 28.24 -39.86
CA GLY A 726 -27.69 29.08 -40.11
C GLY A 726 -27.16 28.99 -41.54
N HIS A 727 -26.92 30.15 -42.19
CA HIS A 727 -26.36 30.21 -43.55
C HIS A 727 -24.85 30.08 -43.61
N ASN A 728 -24.16 30.36 -42.50
CA ASN A 728 -22.70 30.17 -42.39
C ASN A 728 -22.37 28.83 -41.77
N ILE A 729 -22.00 27.86 -42.63
CA ILE A 729 -21.72 26.46 -42.23
C ILE A 729 -20.65 26.40 -41.15
N VAL A 730 -19.56 27.18 -41.29
CA VAL A 730 -18.44 27.20 -40.34
C VAL A 730 -18.89 27.66 -38.96
N ASN A 731 -19.64 28.73 -38.89
CA ASN A 731 -20.20 29.23 -37.64
C ASN A 731 -21.18 28.26 -37.01
N VAL A 732 -22.05 27.63 -37.78
CA VAL A 732 -22.98 26.63 -37.28
C VAL A 732 -22.25 25.45 -36.68
N ILE A 733 -21.18 24.93 -37.30
CA ILE A 733 -20.38 23.85 -36.77
C ILE A 733 -19.75 24.27 -35.43
N LEU A 734 -19.15 25.44 -35.34
CA LEU A 734 -18.43 25.92 -34.16
C LEU A 734 -19.36 26.26 -33.00
N VAL A 735 -20.53 26.82 -33.27
CA VAL A 735 -21.39 27.39 -32.21
C VAL A 735 -22.51 26.40 -31.78
N ASP A 736 -22.98 25.55 -32.69
CA ASP A 736 -24.10 24.65 -32.44
C ASP A 736 -23.67 23.19 -32.49
N PHE A 737 -23.33 22.64 -33.65
CA PHE A 737 -23.05 21.20 -33.78
C PHE A 737 -21.86 20.71 -32.92
N ARG A 738 -20.84 21.57 -32.75
CA ARG A 738 -19.64 21.32 -31.91
C ARG A 738 -19.42 22.39 -30.85
N GLY A 739 -20.49 22.97 -30.32
CA GLY A 739 -20.43 24.06 -29.36
C GLY A 739 -19.65 23.73 -28.07
N LEU A 740 -19.56 22.45 -27.70
CA LEU A 740 -18.71 22.01 -26.56
C LEU A 740 -17.22 22.25 -26.80
N ASP A 741 -16.73 22.14 -28.05
CA ASP A 741 -15.32 22.42 -28.38
C ASP A 741 -15.04 23.93 -28.16
N THR A 742 -15.94 24.80 -28.63
CA THR A 742 -15.83 26.25 -28.43
C THR A 742 -15.94 26.65 -26.95
N MET A 743 -16.79 25.98 -26.16
CA MET A 743 -16.84 26.20 -24.71
C MET A 743 -15.51 25.79 -24.04
N GLY A 744 -14.87 24.73 -24.49
CA GLY A 744 -13.55 24.31 -24.03
C GLY A 744 -12.48 25.35 -24.34
N GLU A 745 -12.49 25.93 -25.55
CA GLU A 745 -11.57 26.97 -25.97
C GLU A 745 -11.75 28.27 -25.17
N ILE A 746 -12.99 28.72 -24.95
CA ILE A 746 -13.30 29.87 -24.11
C ILE A 746 -12.81 29.65 -22.67
N THR A 747 -12.99 28.47 -22.13
CA THR A 747 -12.51 28.10 -20.79
C THR A 747 -10.98 28.18 -20.70
N VAL A 748 -10.25 27.68 -21.69
CA VAL A 748 -8.78 27.79 -21.76
C VAL A 748 -8.33 29.24 -21.82
N LEU A 749 -8.98 30.07 -22.63
CA LEU A 749 -8.68 31.53 -22.71
C LEU A 749 -8.95 32.24 -21.38
N ALA A 750 -10.03 31.86 -20.68
CA ALA A 750 -10.34 32.41 -19.36
C ALA A 750 -9.27 32.01 -18.32
N ILE A 751 -8.82 30.78 -18.34
CA ILE A 751 -7.73 30.30 -17.48
C ILE A 751 -6.42 31.04 -17.77
N ALA A 752 -6.08 31.21 -19.03
CA ALA A 752 -4.91 32.00 -19.45
C ALA A 752 -4.99 33.44 -18.97
N ALA A 753 -6.14 34.09 -19.11
CA ALA A 753 -6.37 35.47 -18.65
C ALA A 753 -6.22 35.57 -17.11
N ILE A 754 -6.77 34.64 -16.36
CA ILE A 754 -6.59 34.56 -14.89
C ILE A 754 -5.11 34.36 -14.53
N GLY A 755 -4.41 33.50 -15.25
CA GLY A 755 -2.97 33.26 -15.07
C GLY A 755 -2.15 34.54 -15.27
N VAL A 756 -2.40 35.28 -16.34
CA VAL A 756 -1.76 36.58 -16.61
C VAL A 756 -2.08 37.58 -15.51
N TYR A 757 -3.35 37.67 -15.08
CA TYR A 757 -3.77 38.57 -14.00
C TYR A 757 -3.04 38.27 -12.68
N VAL A 758 -2.89 37.00 -12.32
CA VAL A 758 -2.15 36.57 -11.13
C VAL A 758 -0.68 36.95 -11.24
N LEU A 759 -0.04 36.67 -12.39
CA LEU A 759 1.37 37.04 -12.63
C LEU A 759 1.61 38.55 -12.52
N MET A 760 0.68 39.38 -13.00
CA MET A 760 0.78 40.84 -12.89
C MET A 760 0.63 41.36 -11.45
N ARG A 761 -0.06 40.60 -10.58
CA ARG A 761 -0.23 40.95 -9.15
C ARG A 761 0.87 40.42 -8.24
N MET A 762 1.74 39.50 -8.69
CA MET A 762 2.83 39.02 -7.85
C MET A 762 3.79 40.17 -7.50
N PRO A 763 4.04 40.46 -6.21
CA PRO A 763 5.01 41.47 -5.82
C PRO A 763 6.39 41.06 -6.35
N ARG A 764 7.08 42.01 -7.01
CA ARG A 764 8.47 41.81 -7.44
C ARG A 764 9.29 41.38 -6.23
N GLN A 765 9.82 40.15 -6.24
CA GLN A 765 10.84 39.76 -5.27
C GLN A 765 12.00 40.72 -5.43
N LYS A 766 12.21 41.56 -4.40
CA LYS A 766 13.44 42.33 -4.29
C LYS A 766 14.61 41.35 -4.36
N LYS A 767 15.48 41.49 -5.35
CA LYS A 767 16.77 40.78 -5.37
C LYS A 767 17.39 40.94 -3.98
N PRO A 768 17.84 39.84 -3.31
CA PRO A 768 18.60 40.01 -2.07
C PRO A 768 19.79 40.90 -2.39
N SER A 769 19.92 42.02 -1.67
CA SER A 769 21.08 42.87 -1.80
C SER A 769 22.30 42.08 -1.37
N LEU A 770 23.29 41.97 -2.22
CA LEU A 770 24.61 41.35 -1.99
C LEU A 770 25.44 42.10 -0.92
N ALA A 771 24.79 42.85 -0.02
CA ALA A 771 25.44 43.65 1.03
C ALA A 771 25.35 43.05 2.45
N ALA A 772 25.01 41.77 2.59
CA ALA A 772 25.01 41.11 3.91
C ALA A 772 26.00 39.90 3.97
N GLY A 773 27.12 40.02 3.28
CA GLY A 773 28.15 38.97 3.20
C GLY A 773 29.34 39.16 4.15
N THR A 774 29.21 39.92 5.23
CA THR A 774 30.37 40.16 6.16
C THR A 774 30.05 40.18 7.63
N SER A 775 28.96 39.55 8.12
CA SER A 775 28.71 39.51 9.55
C SER A 775 28.37 38.11 10.12
N VAL A 776 28.56 37.02 9.39
CA VAL A 776 28.32 35.64 9.89
C VAL A 776 29.63 34.91 10.28
N ALA A 777 30.79 35.56 10.06
CA ALA A 777 32.09 35.00 10.50
C ALA A 777 32.49 35.36 11.95
N ALA A 778 31.78 36.25 12.61
CA ALA A 778 32.13 36.69 13.97
C ALA A 778 31.29 36.04 15.10
N SER A 779 30.28 35.24 14.83
CA SER A 779 29.43 34.62 15.88
C SER A 779 29.67 33.12 16.08
N ARG A 780 30.76 32.59 15.54
CA ARG A 780 31.15 31.17 15.74
C ARG A 780 32.34 30.99 16.72
N SER A 781 32.87 32.06 17.29
CA SER A 781 33.94 31.97 18.30
C SER A 781 33.46 32.02 19.75
N ASP A 782 32.19 32.39 20.02
CA ASP A 782 31.73 32.58 21.41
C ASP A 782 30.79 31.44 21.90
N ALA A 783 30.63 30.38 21.12
CA ALA A 783 29.77 29.24 21.52
C ALA A 783 30.56 27.98 21.94
N ALA A 784 31.90 28.10 22.15
CA ALA A 784 32.77 26.97 22.47
C ALA A 784 33.35 27.01 23.90
N GLU A 785 32.94 27.97 24.77
CA GLU A 785 33.50 28.11 26.13
C GLU A 785 32.50 28.04 27.27
N THR A 786 31.29 27.47 27.11
CA THR A 786 30.38 27.25 28.23
C THR A 786 29.76 25.87 28.27
N GLU A 787 30.59 24.83 28.29
CA GLU A 787 30.21 23.46 28.68
C GLU A 787 31.37 22.77 29.41
N THR A 788 31.77 23.33 30.56
CA THR A 788 32.45 22.61 31.65
C THR A 788 32.19 23.40 32.94
N ASP A 789 31.09 22.98 33.63
CA ASP A 789 30.97 22.87 35.08
C ASP A 789 29.72 22.06 35.42
#